data_cd134b59925bd27d177cbbd57a9319ad
#
_entry.id   cd134b59925bd27d177cbbd57a9319ad
#
_cell.length_a   1.000
_cell.length_b   1.000
_cell.length_c   1.000
_cell.angle_alpha   90.00
_cell.angle_beta   90.00
_cell.angle_gamma   90.00
#
_symmetry.space_group_name_H-M   'P 1'
#
loop_
_entity.id
_entity.type
_entity.pdbx_description
1 polymer ?
#
loop_
_entity_poly.entity_id
_entity_poly.type
_entity_poly.pdbx_seq_one_letter_code
_entity_poly.pdbx_strand_id
1 'polypeptide(L)'
;MTEDVQGRQRGRKRVWMALAAVAAILAVLILPPLVSVSRYKNSITRLMSASLGRPVRLSSVELRLLPWPAFLLTDLTVEEDPAYGAEPVLHAETVTASIRLLSLWRGRLEIAKISVDDASLNLVRTGVGKWNLNPLFVTATDSGGANRAGQDTVGQNKIGRGRAMPLPYLEATNLRINLKSGAEKLPFSLVGTDLSFWQEDAGDWRIRLRGQPARTDVSLDLADTGVVRLEASVRRASELRQMPVHLDMEWREAQLGQLTRLVLGSDPGWRGDLTGELHLDGTAETAQIKTRLRATGVHRAEFAPVAAMDFDARCSFVYHFTERAVDGLLCDSPLGDGHIRLTGDLPGEGGLPRLTVELDQIPVAAGLDALRTVRSGFGPGLEARGTIRGKMVYAPGAVAADTAQGKQAGRASLTKAKNGKTRSPLARAPQGPLSGSFTVEGFQLSGDALKIPIQIPKLVLEPAAALPGMQSDEAPSQVLAATVAVAAGGASPLTIHSSLSPSGYLLTVHGQASIARARELARVAGLPDSSALDSVAGDPVAVDLSGVGPWRPTEKTPFAGDSFTSATASGAWPAADRLSGTVTLHNANWKADYLSNVVQISQATLHLDQGGEGGETRWDPVIFSYGPVKGTASLTLPGRCAAPQPCLPHFEVQFGALDAAALQTAILGARENGTLLSELIGRLSPSKASPAWPELEGTVTADSLVLGPVTLEKPSAAMKIAENGVEVTDLDAGLLGGNVHGAGTLHAAGAGQTKPGYTLEAKFEKLSPPALGQLLGQRMSGGVFNADGKMELVGFTDADLASSAKGALHFEWRHGAVVAEVGRRAGSAIKLSGALPAPAALGRFDKWSGDAEIGGGTVTIQQSEAVLAGRSRAVDAVVTLGDPPKVSFTQPRETRAKR
;
A
#
# COMPACT_ATOMS: atom_id res chain seq x y z
N MET A 1 114.14 5.67 -2.66
CA MET A 1 113.13 6.42 -3.48
C MET A 1 112.45 5.41 -4.45
N THR A 2 112.03 4.21 -4.02
CA THR A 2 111.42 3.20 -4.89
C THR A 2 110.16 2.54 -4.30
N GLU A 3 109.69 2.96 -3.11
CA GLU A 3 108.48 2.37 -2.48
C GLU A 3 107.16 3.18 -2.68
N ASP A 4 107.19 4.40 -3.15
CA ASP A 4 106.05 5.26 -3.30
C ASP A 4 105.28 5.18 -4.64
N VAL A 5 105.76 4.44 -5.58
CA VAL A 5 105.13 4.33 -6.92
C VAL A 5 104.13 3.16 -7.03
N GLN A 6 104.23 2.12 -6.18
CA GLN A 6 103.41 0.93 -6.22
C GLN A 6 102.06 1.20 -5.46
N GLY A 7 102.03 2.06 -4.45
CA GLY A 7 100.83 2.42 -3.73
C GLY A 7 99.83 3.23 -4.56
N ARG A 8 100.27 4.12 -5.41
CA ARG A 8 99.47 4.96 -6.31
C ARG A 8 98.84 4.19 -7.48
N GLN A 9 99.48 3.12 -7.95
CA GLN A 9 98.88 2.26 -8.99
C GLN A 9 97.80 1.36 -8.48
N ARG A 10 97.86 0.83 -7.25
CA ARG A 10 96.78 0.03 -6.64
C ARG A 10 95.53 0.85 -6.30
N GLY A 11 95.71 2.08 -5.83
CA GLY A 11 94.61 3.03 -5.59
C GLY A 11 93.87 3.40 -6.87
N ARG A 12 94.57 3.66 -7.92
CA ARG A 12 94.04 3.99 -9.24
C ARG A 12 93.27 2.81 -9.88
N LYS A 13 93.79 1.57 -9.75
CA LYS A 13 92.99 0.41 -10.17
C LYS A 13 91.70 0.18 -9.40
N ARG A 14 91.70 0.42 -8.06
CA ARG A 14 90.48 0.33 -7.25
C ARG A 14 89.46 1.40 -7.61
N VAL A 15 89.89 2.64 -7.88
CA VAL A 15 89.04 3.73 -8.36
C VAL A 15 88.46 3.40 -9.74
N TRP A 16 89.31 2.84 -10.66
CA TRP A 16 88.80 2.44 -11.98
C TRP A 16 87.88 1.22 -11.91
N MET A 17 88.07 0.30 -10.98
CA MET A 17 87.13 -0.80 -10.75
C MET A 17 85.79 -0.31 -10.11
N ALA A 18 85.90 0.63 -9.20
CA ALA A 18 84.69 1.25 -8.65
C ALA A 18 83.88 2.07 -9.69
N LEU A 19 84.64 2.84 -10.56
CA LEU A 19 84.03 3.54 -11.69
C LEU A 19 83.43 2.61 -12.73
N ALA A 20 84.07 1.49 -13.02
CA ALA A 20 83.58 0.47 -13.91
C ALA A 20 82.43 -0.27 -13.35
N ALA A 21 82.34 -0.49 -12.02
CA ALA A 21 81.24 -1.06 -11.34
C ALA A 21 80.03 -0.09 -11.32
N VAL A 22 80.27 1.22 -11.05
CA VAL A 22 79.25 2.27 -11.13
C VAL A 22 78.73 2.45 -12.58
N ALA A 23 79.72 2.42 -13.60
CA ALA A 23 79.33 2.47 -15.00
C ALA A 23 78.50 1.25 -15.44
N ALA A 24 78.81 0.06 -14.93
CA ALA A 24 78.09 -1.17 -15.18
C ALA A 24 76.73 -1.14 -14.53
N ILE A 25 76.58 -0.59 -13.28
CA ILE A 25 75.38 -0.38 -12.61
C ILE A 25 74.51 0.66 -13.34
N LEU A 26 75.11 1.76 -13.79
CA LEU A 26 74.42 2.80 -14.60
C LEU A 26 74.05 2.23 -15.98
N ALA A 27 74.84 1.41 -16.61
CA ALA A 27 74.50 0.75 -17.85
C ALA A 27 73.34 -0.23 -17.67
N VAL A 28 73.31 -1.00 -16.59
CA VAL A 28 72.20 -1.90 -16.24
C VAL A 28 70.94 -1.11 -15.91
N LEU A 29 71.06 0.11 -15.40
CA LEU A 29 69.92 1.01 -15.07
C LEU A 29 69.42 1.77 -16.32
N ILE A 30 70.30 2.14 -17.27
CA ILE A 30 69.98 3.03 -18.41
C ILE A 30 69.71 2.25 -19.72
N LEU A 31 70.38 1.14 -19.96
CA LEU A 31 70.18 0.36 -21.18
C LEU A 31 68.80 -0.28 -21.35
N PRO A 32 68.20 -0.84 -20.32
CA PRO A 32 66.95 -1.54 -20.51
C PRO A 32 65.75 -0.66 -20.95
N PRO A 33 65.56 0.60 -20.48
CA PRO A 33 64.50 1.47 -21.03
C PRO A 33 64.80 1.92 -22.47
N LEU A 34 66.02 1.80 -22.96
CA LEU A 34 66.41 2.12 -24.35
C LEU A 34 66.12 0.96 -25.32
N VAL A 35 66.03 -0.28 -24.84
CA VAL A 35 65.62 -1.41 -25.66
C VAL A 35 64.11 -1.52 -25.60
N SER A 36 63.40 -0.97 -26.57
CA SER A 36 61.97 -1.03 -26.65
C SER A 36 61.50 -2.49 -26.69
N VAL A 37 61.02 -3.00 -25.55
CA VAL A 37 60.41 -4.34 -25.39
C VAL A 37 59.16 -4.48 -26.26
N SER A 38 58.63 -3.37 -26.77
CA SER A 38 57.55 -3.30 -27.75
C SER A 38 57.74 -4.21 -28.98
N ARG A 39 58.97 -4.51 -29.32
CA ARG A 39 59.28 -5.50 -30.38
C ARG A 39 58.80 -6.92 -30.06
N TYR A 40 58.71 -7.27 -28.79
CA TYR A 40 58.19 -8.56 -28.30
C TYR A 40 56.66 -8.56 -28.00
N LYS A 41 55.99 -7.43 -28.12
CA LYS A 41 54.52 -7.28 -27.88
C LYS A 41 53.76 -8.40 -28.60
N ASN A 42 53.95 -8.54 -29.90
CA ASN A 42 53.28 -9.56 -30.74
C ASN A 42 53.56 -11.01 -30.32
N SER A 43 54.74 -11.26 -29.78
CA SER A 43 55.13 -12.60 -29.30
C SER A 43 54.47 -12.90 -27.96
N ILE A 44 54.46 -11.93 -27.05
CA ILE A 44 53.76 -12.02 -25.74
C ILE A 44 52.25 -12.19 -25.94
N THR A 45 51.64 -11.36 -26.80
CA THR A 45 50.22 -11.47 -27.14
C THR A 45 49.86 -12.85 -27.70
N ARG A 46 50.66 -13.39 -28.62
CA ARG A 46 50.43 -14.74 -29.18
C ARG A 46 50.58 -15.85 -28.13
N LEU A 47 51.56 -15.75 -27.25
CA LEU A 47 51.77 -16.73 -26.17
C LEU A 47 50.61 -16.69 -25.18
N MET A 48 50.19 -15.50 -24.77
CA MET A 48 49.02 -15.33 -23.87
C MET A 48 47.75 -15.85 -24.54
N SER A 49 47.51 -15.52 -25.80
CA SER A 49 46.37 -16.02 -26.56
C SER A 49 46.36 -17.55 -26.67
N ALA A 50 47.52 -18.16 -26.89
CA ALA A 50 47.65 -19.61 -26.94
C ALA A 50 47.44 -20.27 -25.57
N SER A 51 47.94 -19.65 -24.48
CA SER A 51 47.80 -20.17 -23.10
C SER A 51 46.38 -20.03 -22.57
N LEU A 52 45.65 -18.95 -22.90
CA LEU A 52 44.28 -18.70 -22.48
C LEU A 52 43.24 -19.29 -23.45
N GLY A 53 43.66 -19.72 -24.63
CA GLY A 53 42.75 -20.21 -25.67
C GLY A 53 41.82 -19.13 -26.22
N ARG A 54 42.16 -17.84 -26.02
CA ARG A 54 41.35 -16.68 -26.41
C ARG A 54 42.19 -15.55 -26.96
N PRO A 55 41.69 -14.75 -27.89
CA PRO A 55 42.41 -13.59 -28.41
C PRO A 55 42.73 -12.60 -27.28
N VAL A 56 44.01 -12.19 -27.21
CA VAL A 56 44.48 -11.19 -26.24
C VAL A 56 44.93 -9.96 -26.99
N ARG A 57 44.59 -8.77 -26.52
CA ARG A 57 45.07 -7.48 -27.03
C ARG A 57 45.81 -6.74 -25.92
N LEU A 58 46.84 -6.01 -26.28
CA LEU A 58 47.68 -5.20 -25.40
C LEU A 58 48.01 -3.87 -26.08
N SER A 59 48.02 -2.78 -25.33
CA SER A 59 48.46 -1.48 -25.84
C SER A 59 49.97 -1.33 -25.80
N SER A 60 50.61 -1.60 -24.67
CA SER A 60 52.08 -1.58 -24.56
C SER A 60 52.62 -2.65 -23.62
N VAL A 61 53.94 -2.92 -23.77
CA VAL A 61 54.70 -3.79 -22.88
C VAL A 61 55.98 -3.06 -22.52
N GLU A 62 56.24 -2.86 -21.25
CA GLU A 62 57.41 -2.21 -20.71
C GLU A 62 58.14 -3.16 -19.74
N LEU A 63 59.47 -3.14 -19.74
CA LEU A 63 60.28 -3.84 -18.76
C LEU A 63 60.75 -2.86 -17.69
N ARG A 64 60.27 -3.05 -16.47
CA ARG A 64 60.71 -2.28 -15.30
C ARG A 64 61.73 -3.15 -14.52
N LEU A 65 62.90 -2.64 -14.24
CA LEU A 65 63.95 -3.36 -13.51
C LEU A 65 63.99 -3.06 -12.01
N LEU A 66 63.56 -1.86 -11.60
CA LEU A 66 63.56 -1.41 -10.21
C LEU A 66 62.17 -1.18 -9.71
N PRO A 67 61.79 -1.48 -8.44
CA PRO A 67 62.66 -2.10 -7.44
C PRO A 67 62.89 -3.61 -7.67
N TRP A 68 62.03 -4.26 -8.46
CA TRP A 68 62.09 -5.65 -8.87
C TRP A 68 61.84 -5.81 -10.36
N PRO A 69 62.47 -6.72 -11.06
CA PRO A 69 62.25 -6.90 -12.49
C PRO A 69 60.82 -7.42 -12.76
N ALA A 70 60.10 -6.69 -13.58
CA ALA A 70 58.71 -6.99 -13.94
C ALA A 70 58.40 -6.49 -15.35
N PHE A 71 57.51 -7.19 -16.03
CA PHE A 71 56.84 -6.65 -17.22
C PHE A 71 55.59 -5.89 -16.79
N LEU A 72 55.46 -4.66 -17.26
CA LEU A 72 54.28 -3.86 -17.14
C LEU A 72 53.52 -3.91 -18.47
N LEU A 73 52.28 -4.40 -18.43
CA LEU A 73 51.39 -4.51 -19.57
C LEU A 73 50.29 -3.50 -19.35
N THR A 74 49.99 -2.66 -20.35
CA THR A 74 48.93 -1.67 -20.27
C THR A 74 47.79 -2.03 -21.20
N ASP A 75 46.56 -1.79 -20.75
CA ASP A 75 45.32 -1.99 -21.49
C ASP A 75 45.22 -3.45 -22.02
N LEU A 76 45.30 -4.39 -21.06
CA LEU A 76 45.13 -5.81 -21.35
C LEU A 76 43.67 -6.13 -21.54
N THR A 77 43.32 -6.63 -22.71
CA THR A 77 41.97 -7.12 -23.01
C THR A 77 42.02 -8.58 -23.46
N VAL A 78 41.28 -9.45 -22.75
CA VAL A 78 41.06 -10.85 -23.13
C VAL A 78 39.67 -10.94 -23.74
N GLU A 79 39.58 -11.19 -25.03
CA GLU A 79 38.34 -11.28 -25.78
C GLU A 79 37.50 -12.49 -25.32
N GLU A 80 36.20 -12.38 -25.49
CA GLU A 80 35.25 -13.47 -25.20
C GLU A 80 35.11 -14.40 -26.41
N ASP A 81 34.77 -15.67 -26.14
CA ASP A 81 34.29 -16.58 -27.16
C ASP A 81 32.91 -16.12 -27.64
N PRO A 82 32.65 -15.97 -28.93
CA PRO A 82 31.36 -15.57 -29.49
C PRO A 82 30.16 -16.38 -28.98
N ALA A 83 30.39 -17.62 -28.51
CA ALA A 83 29.35 -18.44 -27.89
C ALA A 83 28.82 -17.87 -26.55
N TYR A 84 29.58 -16.99 -25.88
CA TYR A 84 29.23 -16.39 -24.60
C TYR A 84 28.88 -14.88 -24.71
N GLY A 85 29.20 -14.23 -25.83
CA GLY A 85 28.87 -12.82 -26.05
C GLY A 85 29.99 -12.05 -26.75
N ALA A 86 29.80 -10.74 -26.91
CA ALA A 86 30.71 -9.84 -27.60
C ALA A 86 31.64 -9.02 -26.67
N GLU A 87 31.31 -8.93 -25.36
CA GLU A 87 32.14 -8.18 -24.42
C GLU A 87 33.33 -9.00 -23.91
N PRO A 88 34.51 -8.38 -23.68
CA PRO A 88 35.72 -9.13 -23.26
C PRO A 88 35.49 -9.82 -21.90
N VAL A 89 36.14 -10.99 -21.72
CA VAL A 89 36.12 -11.69 -20.42
C VAL A 89 36.79 -10.86 -19.35
N LEU A 90 37.97 -10.29 -19.69
CA LEU A 90 38.79 -9.50 -18.78
C LEU A 90 39.31 -8.27 -19.52
N HIS A 91 39.16 -7.14 -18.90
CA HIS A 91 39.81 -5.89 -19.27
C HIS A 91 40.54 -5.34 -18.05
N ALA A 92 41.84 -5.06 -18.18
CA ALA A 92 42.66 -4.56 -17.10
C ALA A 92 43.48 -3.37 -17.58
N GLU A 93 43.47 -2.28 -16.83
CA GLU A 93 44.24 -1.09 -17.17
C GLU A 93 45.70 -1.35 -17.05
N THR A 94 46.15 -2.00 -15.98
CA THR A 94 47.55 -2.33 -15.74
C THR A 94 47.70 -3.76 -15.24
N VAL A 95 48.68 -4.50 -15.83
CA VAL A 95 49.06 -5.83 -15.37
C VAL A 95 50.55 -5.85 -15.16
N THR A 96 51.01 -6.17 -13.95
CA THR A 96 52.43 -6.29 -13.60
C THR A 96 52.80 -7.75 -13.43
N ALA A 97 53.67 -8.25 -14.29
CA ALA A 97 54.20 -9.61 -14.21
C ALA A 97 55.63 -9.59 -13.63
N SER A 98 55.75 -9.88 -12.34
CA SER A 98 57.06 -9.90 -11.66
C SER A 98 57.83 -11.15 -11.98
N ILE A 99 59.13 -10.96 -12.27
CA ILE A 99 60.04 -12.03 -12.70
C ILE A 99 60.79 -12.60 -11.46
N ARG A 100 60.98 -13.92 -11.43
CA ARG A 100 61.71 -14.59 -10.35
C ARG A 100 63.23 -14.44 -10.61
N LEU A 101 63.95 -13.62 -9.84
CA LEU A 101 65.37 -13.30 -10.00
C LEU A 101 66.28 -14.53 -10.07
N LEU A 102 66.02 -15.54 -9.21
CA LEU A 102 66.78 -16.80 -9.20
C LEU A 102 66.67 -17.63 -10.50
N SER A 103 65.57 -17.46 -11.22
CA SER A 103 65.35 -18.16 -12.51
C SER A 103 66.14 -17.51 -13.66
N LEU A 104 66.26 -16.18 -13.61
CA LEU A 104 67.10 -15.44 -14.60
C LEU A 104 68.57 -15.88 -14.50
N TRP A 105 69.08 -16.11 -13.31
CA TRP A 105 70.49 -16.62 -13.14
C TRP A 105 70.66 -18.02 -13.69
N ARG A 106 69.61 -18.79 -13.88
CA ARG A 106 69.61 -20.12 -14.50
C ARG A 106 69.25 -20.06 -15.98
N GLY A 107 69.20 -18.87 -16.58
CA GLY A 107 68.85 -18.68 -17.99
C GLY A 107 67.36 -18.97 -18.31
N ARG A 108 66.54 -19.01 -17.35
CA ARG A 108 65.08 -19.27 -17.51
C ARG A 108 64.25 -18.07 -17.07
N LEU A 109 63.21 -17.69 -17.84
CA LEU A 109 62.28 -16.65 -17.49
C LEU A 109 61.08 -17.30 -16.79
N GLU A 110 60.98 -17.14 -15.47
CA GLU A 110 59.83 -17.60 -14.67
C GLU A 110 59.12 -16.41 -14.05
N ILE A 111 57.77 -16.32 -14.22
CA ILE A 111 56.95 -15.31 -13.58
C ILE A 111 56.67 -15.78 -12.17
N ALA A 112 56.94 -14.93 -11.16
CA ALA A 112 56.70 -15.20 -9.75
C ALA A 112 55.29 -14.76 -9.32
N LYS A 113 54.86 -13.57 -9.79
CA LYS A 113 53.61 -12.93 -9.40
C LYS A 113 53.03 -12.17 -10.60
N ILE A 114 51.74 -12.25 -10.79
CA ILE A 114 50.96 -11.41 -11.70
C ILE A 114 50.00 -10.57 -10.86
N SER A 115 50.18 -9.25 -10.91
CA SER A 115 49.28 -8.29 -10.26
C SER A 115 48.46 -7.60 -11.35
N VAL A 116 47.16 -7.55 -11.16
CA VAL A 116 46.21 -6.94 -12.07
C VAL A 116 45.52 -5.82 -11.31
N ASP A 117 45.64 -4.60 -11.79
CA ASP A 117 45.06 -3.43 -11.12
C ASP A 117 43.97 -2.81 -11.98
N ASP A 118 42.89 -2.34 -11.32
CA ASP A 118 41.75 -1.68 -11.96
C ASP A 118 41.15 -2.49 -13.13
N ALA A 119 40.76 -3.72 -12.85
CA ALA A 119 40.27 -4.63 -13.88
C ALA A 119 38.74 -4.84 -13.80
N SER A 120 38.19 -5.23 -14.94
CA SER A 120 36.77 -5.66 -15.05
C SER A 120 36.75 -7.10 -15.59
N LEU A 121 36.14 -8.00 -14.82
CA LEU A 121 35.95 -9.41 -15.15
C LEU A 121 34.44 -9.67 -15.40
N ASN A 122 34.12 -10.17 -16.60
CA ASN A 122 32.77 -10.52 -16.97
C ASN A 122 32.56 -12.05 -16.85
N LEU A 123 31.74 -12.47 -15.90
CA LEU A 123 31.32 -13.85 -15.70
C LEU A 123 30.01 -14.10 -16.41
N VAL A 124 30.03 -14.87 -17.48
CA VAL A 124 28.86 -15.17 -18.31
C VAL A 124 28.43 -16.61 -18.10
N ARG A 125 27.15 -16.80 -17.80
CA ARG A 125 26.50 -18.10 -17.73
C ARG A 125 25.58 -18.27 -18.93
N THR A 126 25.74 -19.35 -19.69
CA THR A 126 24.82 -19.68 -20.80
C THR A 126 23.49 -20.21 -20.29
N GLY A 127 22.44 -20.19 -21.11
CA GLY A 127 21.16 -20.78 -20.81
C GLY A 127 21.19 -22.28 -20.46
N VAL A 128 22.24 -22.99 -20.89
CA VAL A 128 22.52 -24.41 -20.55
C VAL A 128 23.33 -24.53 -19.23
N GLY A 129 23.59 -23.43 -18.53
CA GLY A 129 24.28 -23.43 -17.24
C GLY A 129 25.79 -23.47 -17.26
N LYS A 130 26.43 -23.38 -18.44
CA LYS A 130 27.90 -23.37 -18.57
C LYS A 130 28.45 -21.97 -18.35
N TRP A 131 29.55 -21.85 -17.59
CA TRP A 131 30.26 -20.61 -17.37
C TRP A 131 31.39 -20.39 -18.39
N ASN A 132 31.61 -19.15 -18.78
CA ASN A 132 32.68 -18.77 -19.72
C ASN A 132 34.09 -19.02 -19.18
N LEU A 133 34.29 -19.14 -17.88
CA LEU A 133 35.57 -19.49 -17.25
C LEU A 133 35.91 -20.98 -17.37
N ASN A 134 34.92 -21.87 -17.56
CA ASN A 134 35.19 -23.31 -17.64
C ASN A 134 36.27 -23.68 -18.70
N PRO A 135 36.23 -23.17 -19.96
CA PRO A 135 37.26 -23.45 -20.95
C PRO A 135 38.62 -22.87 -20.57
N LEU A 136 38.65 -21.69 -19.91
CA LEU A 136 39.90 -21.06 -19.49
C LEU A 136 40.61 -21.89 -18.42
N PHE A 137 39.89 -22.43 -17.44
CA PHE A 137 40.48 -23.31 -16.42
C PHE A 137 40.95 -24.63 -17.01
N VAL A 138 40.22 -25.24 -17.92
CA VAL A 138 40.64 -26.49 -18.60
C VAL A 138 41.90 -26.25 -19.40
N THR A 139 41.96 -25.20 -20.22
CA THR A 139 43.11 -24.87 -21.04
C THR A 139 44.35 -24.53 -20.19
N ALA A 140 44.18 -23.78 -19.09
CA ALA A 140 45.26 -23.45 -18.18
C ALA A 140 45.80 -24.69 -17.42
N THR A 141 44.94 -25.67 -17.13
CA THR A 141 45.35 -26.92 -16.48
C THR A 141 45.98 -27.93 -17.46
N ASP A 142 45.53 -27.96 -18.72
CA ASP A 142 46.05 -28.83 -19.77
C ASP A 142 47.34 -28.33 -20.40
N SER A 143 47.60 -27.02 -20.37
CA SER A 143 48.89 -26.47 -20.89
C SER A 143 50.12 -26.96 -20.11
N GLY A 144 49.95 -27.53 -18.93
CA GLY A 144 50.97 -28.35 -18.25
C GLY A 144 51.19 -29.74 -18.86
N GLY A 145 50.30 -30.20 -19.75
CA GLY A 145 50.35 -31.49 -20.45
C GLY A 145 50.54 -31.43 -21.96
N ALA A 146 50.39 -30.24 -22.59
CA ALA A 146 50.34 -30.06 -24.05
C ALA A 146 51.67 -30.14 -24.78
N ASN A 147 52.73 -30.63 -24.13
CA ASN A 147 53.93 -31.06 -24.86
C ASN A 147 53.85 -32.52 -25.41
N ARG A 148 52.65 -33.09 -25.57
CA ARG A 148 52.49 -34.49 -26.04
C ARG A 148 51.81 -34.69 -27.40
N ALA A 149 51.37 -33.64 -28.05
CA ALA A 149 50.62 -33.77 -29.31
C ALA A 149 51.44 -33.20 -30.48
N GLY A 150 52.66 -33.65 -30.72
CA GLY A 150 53.45 -33.19 -31.87
C GLY A 150 54.90 -33.66 -31.92
N GLN A 151 55.14 -34.96 -31.74
CA GLN A 151 56.32 -35.59 -32.17
C GLN A 151 56.24 -37.12 -32.15
N ASP A 152 55.62 -37.69 -33.16
CA ASP A 152 56.07 -38.96 -33.70
C ASP A 152 57.20 -38.63 -34.70
N THR A 153 58.41 -38.70 -34.23
CA THR A 153 59.61 -39.20 -34.98
C THR A 153 60.79 -39.26 -34.05
N VAL A 154 61.17 -40.49 -33.79
CA VAL A 154 62.51 -41.01 -33.59
C VAL A 154 63.56 -40.16 -32.82
N GLY A 155 63.90 -40.66 -31.62
CA GLY A 155 65.17 -40.26 -30.95
C GLY A 155 65.11 -40.47 -29.43
N GLN A 156 65.54 -41.66 -28.99
CA GLN A 156 65.84 -41.97 -27.59
C GLN A 156 66.71 -40.89 -26.97
N ASN A 157 66.31 -40.21 -25.97
CA ASN A 157 67.15 -39.82 -24.84
C ASN A 157 66.37 -39.60 -23.57
N LYS A 158 66.66 -40.37 -22.57
CA LYS A 158 66.24 -40.19 -21.16
C LYS A 158 66.77 -38.86 -20.66
N ILE A 159 65.93 -37.89 -20.37
CA ILE A 159 66.30 -36.85 -19.43
C ILE A 159 64.97 -36.30 -18.80
N GLY A 160 64.89 -36.45 -17.49
CA GLY A 160 64.17 -35.52 -16.57
C GLY A 160 62.66 -35.56 -16.56
N ARG A 161 62.11 -36.20 -15.52
CA ARG A 161 60.80 -35.88 -14.98
C ARG A 161 60.64 -34.36 -14.91
N GLY A 162 59.98 -33.78 -15.89
CA GLY A 162 59.61 -32.37 -15.88
C GLY A 162 58.74 -32.07 -14.66
N ARG A 163 59.37 -31.41 -13.70
CA ARG A 163 58.63 -30.84 -12.54
C ARG A 163 57.62 -29.85 -13.12
N ALA A 164 56.35 -30.09 -12.94
CA ALA A 164 55.32 -29.15 -13.33
C ALA A 164 55.67 -27.76 -12.76
N MET A 165 55.77 -26.77 -13.62
CA MET A 165 56.03 -25.39 -13.17
C MET A 165 54.89 -24.94 -12.27
N PRO A 166 55.20 -24.44 -11.03
CA PRO A 166 54.19 -23.92 -10.17
C PRO A 166 53.53 -22.69 -10.83
N LEU A 167 52.22 -22.60 -10.77
CA LEU A 167 51.49 -21.41 -11.23
C LEU A 167 52.01 -20.17 -10.47
N PRO A 168 52.12 -19.01 -11.15
CA PRO A 168 52.46 -17.76 -10.47
C PRO A 168 51.38 -17.37 -9.49
N TYR A 169 51.74 -16.63 -8.45
CA TYR A 169 50.79 -15.98 -7.55
C TYR A 169 50.00 -14.93 -8.36
N LEU A 170 48.69 -15.05 -8.42
CA LEU A 170 47.82 -14.11 -9.08
C LEU A 170 47.16 -13.21 -8.03
N GLU A 171 47.20 -11.93 -8.24
CA GLU A 171 46.57 -10.93 -7.38
C GLU A 171 45.84 -9.92 -8.27
N ALA A 172 44.64 -9.56 -7.89
CA ALA A 172 43.90 -8.46 -8.49
C ALA A 172 43.47 -7.49 -7.41
N THR A 173 43.69 -6.20 -7.65
CA THR A 173 43.26 -5.11 -6.76
C THR A 173 42.27 -4.23 -7.49
N ASN A 174 41.26 -3.77 -6.75
CA ASN A 174 40.17 -2.97 -7.28
C ASN A 174 39.44 -3.61 -8.49
N LEU A 175 39.29 -4.92 -8.46
CA LEU A 175 38.62 -5.68 -9.52
C LEU A 175 37.13 -5.47 -9.45
N ARG A 176 36.50 -5.28 -10.61
CA ARG A 176 35.06 -5.32 -10.76
C ARG A 176 34.64 -6.63 -11.41
N ILE A 177 33.82 -7.42 -10.69
CA ILE A 177 33.28 -8.67 -11.21
C ILE A 177 31.79 -8.43 -11.59
N ASN A 178 31.48 -8.57 -12.88
CA ASN A 178 30.14 -8.44 -13.42
C ASN A 178 29.52 -9.82 -13.69
N LEU A 179 28.28 -10.02 -13.32
CA LEU A 179 27.55 -11.23 -13.64
C LEU A 179 26.67 -11.00 -14.89
N LYS A 180 26.62 -11.99 -15.78
CA LYS A 180 25.80 -11.97 -16.99
C LYS A 180 25.10 -13.30 -17.19
N SER A 181 23.89 -13.24 -17.75
CA SER A 181 23.13 -14.41 -18.20
C SER A 181 22.98 -14.32 -19.72
N GLY A 182 23.71 -15.14 -20.45
CA GLY A 182 23.77 -15.01 -21.91
C GLY A 182 24.37 -13.66 -22.36
N ALA A 183 23.65 -12.95 -23.23
CA ALA A 183 24.05 -11.62 -23.70
C ALA A 183 23.68 -10.48 -22.73
N GLU A 184 22.82 -10.74 -21.76
CA GLU A 184 22.31 -9.73 -20.83
C GLU A 184 23.17 -9.62 -19.59
N LYS A 185 23.48 -8.39 -19.22
CA LYS A 185 24.16 -8.07 -17.96
C LYS A 185 23.15 -8.12 -16.83
N LEU A 186 23.40 -9.00 -15.87
CA LEU A 186 22.62 -8.97 -14.62
C LEU A 186 22.96 -7.70 -13.84
N PRO A 187 22.02 -7.16 -13.07
CA PRO A 187 22.24 -5.91 -12.33
C PRO A 187 23.28 -6.06 -11.22
N PHE A 188 23.74 -7.26 -10.92
CA PHE A 188 24.66 -7.56 -9.81
C PHE A 188 26.12 -7.52 -10.21
N SER A 189 26.94 -6.91 -9.38
CA SER A 189 28.40 -6.86 -9.51
C SER A 189 29.05 -6.94 -8.14
N LEU A 190 30.33 -7.38 -8.08
CA LEU A 190 31.22 -7.13 -6.95
C LEU A 190 32.18 -6.02 -7.35
N VAL A 191 32.33 -5.01 -6.53
CA VAL A 191 33.19 -3.85 -6.79
C VAL A 191 34.24 -3.71 -5.70
N GLY A 192 35.33 -2.99 -5.99
CA GLY A 192 36.44 -2.83 -5.06
C GLY A 192 36.99 -4.19 -4.61
N THR A 193 37.05 -5.14 -5.51
CA THR A 193 37.35 -6.53 -5.16
C THR A 193 38.84 -6.78 -5.20
N ASP A 194 39.38 -7.26 -4.07
CA ASP A 194 40.72 -7.82 -3.99
C ASP A 194 40.62 -9.34 -4.15
N LEU A 195 41.32 -9.89 -5.11
CA LEU A 195 41.35 -11.32 -5.41
C LEU A 195 42.78 -11.81 -5.35
N SER A 196 43.04 -12.89 -4.66
CA SER A 196 44.32 -13.60 -4.66
C SER A 196 44.12 -15.07 -4.97
N PHE A 197 44.94 -15.62 -5.83
CA PHE A 197 44.93 -17.01 -6.24
C PHE A 197 46.37 -17.55 -6.28
N TRP A 198 46.61 -18.63 -5.57
CA TRP A 198 47.94 -19.23 -5.49
C TRP A 198 47.87 -20.74 -5.32
N GLN A 199 48.96 -21.38 -5.63
CA GLN A 199 49.19 -22.80 -5.39
C GLN A 199 49.97 -22.95 -4.08
N GLU A 200 49.45 -23.67 -3.10
CA GLU A 200 50.11 -23.94 -1.81
C GLU A 200 51.03 -25.15 -1.93
N ASP A 201 50.48 -26.27 -2.41
CA ASP A 201 51.20 -27.52 -2.67
C ASP A 201 50.94 -28.02 -4.11
N ALA A 202 51.66 -29.10 -4.54
CA ALA A 202 51.46 -29.67 -5.86
C ALA A 202 50.07 -30.28 -6.02
N GLY A 203 49.07 -29.47 -6.38
CA GLY A 203 47.66 -29.85 -6.58
C GLY A 203 46.66 -29.18 -5.65
N ASP A 204 47.08 -28.36 -4.68
CA ASP A 204 46.22 -27.60 -3.82
C ASP A 204 46.23 -26.12 -4.21
N TRP A 205 45.09 -25.58 -4.57
CA TRP A 205 44.89 -24.18 -4.95
C TRP A 205 44.11 -23.46 -3.87
N ARG A 206 44.54 -22.22 -3.61
CA ARG A 206 43.89 -21.31 -2.67
C ARG A 206 43.37 -20.08 -3.40
N ILE A 207 42.19 -19.68 -2.99
CA ILE A 207 41.54 -18.49 -3.51
C ILE A 207 41.13 -17.65 -2.29
N ARG A 208 41.44 -16.36 -2.31
CA ARG A 208 40.93 -15.38 -1.35
C ARG A 208 40.34 -14.23 -2.13
N LEU A 209 39.13 -13.84 -1.73
CA LEU A 209 38.42 -12.74 -2.35
C LEU A 209 37.81 -11.85 -1.26
N ARG A 210 37.90 -10.55 -1.45
CA ARG A 210 37.22 -9.56 -0.62
C ARG A 210 36.64 -8.51 -1.55
N GLY A 211 35.33 -8.23 -1.45
CA GLY A 211 34.66 -7.24 -2.30
C GLY A 211 33.32 -6.79 -1.73
N GLN A 212 32.76 -5.75 -2.32
CA GLN A 212 31.47 -5.19 -1.94
C GLN A 212 30.41 -5.53 -3.01
N PRO A 213 29.25 -6.10 -2.60
CA PRO A 213 28.15 -6.31 -3.52
C PRO A 213 27.59 -4.97 -4.00
N ALA A 214 27.35 -4.88 -5.29
CA ALA A 214 26.78 -3.68 -5.92
C ALA A 214 25.71 -4.07 -6.93
N ARG A 215 24.86 -3.11 -7.23
CA ARG A 215 23.82 -3.21 -8.26
C ARG A 215 23.94 -2.01 -9.20
N THR A 216 23.85 -2.25 -10.49
CA THR A 216 24.17 -1.23 -11.51
C THR A 216 22.97 -0.41 -11.97
N ASP A 217 21.75 -0.87 -11.70
CA ASP A 217 20.46 -0.26 -12.09
C ASP A 217 19.81 0.57 -10.98
N VAL A 218 20.37 0.55 -9.77
CA VAL A 218 19.85 1.28 -8.60
C VAL A 218 21.00 2.01 -7.89
N SER A 219 20.73 3.20 -7.38
CA SER A 219 21.67 3.91 -6.50
C SER A 219 21.72 3.23 -5.13
N LEU A 220 22.90 2.74 -4.75
CA LEU A 220 23.17 2.12 -3.46
C LEU A 220 24.26 2.90 -2.72
N ASP A 221 24.15 2.97 -1.39
CA ASP A 221 25.28 3.30 -0.55
C ASP A 221 26.13 2.04 -0.40
N LEU A 222 27.29 2.02 -1.07
CA LEU A 222 28.19 0.87 -1.07
C LEU A 222 28.75 0.56 0.32
N ALA A 223 28.90 1.57 1.19
CA ALA A 223 29.38 1.37 2.55
C ALA A 223 28.46 0.43 3.34
N ASP A 224 27.14 0.54 3.11
CA ASP A 224 26.11 -0.19 3.83
C ASP A 224 25.70 -1.51 3.15
N THR A 225 26.23 -1.84 1.95
CA THR A 225 25.99 -3.17 1.32
C THR A 225 26.80 -4.28 1.97
N GLY A 226 27.75 -3.91 2.82
CA GLY A 226 28.62 -4.82 3.53
C GLY A 226 29.78 -5.33 2.68
N VAL A 227 30.62 -6.12 3.32
CA VAL A 227 31.83 -6.70 2.71
C VAL A 227 31.71 -8.22 2.71
N VAL A 228 31.82 -8.80 1.53
CA VAL A 228 31.93 -10.25 1.34
C VAL A 228 33.41 -10.63 1.35
N ARG A 229 33.77 -11.59 2.20
CA ARG A 229 35.07 -12.25 2.23
C ARG A 229 34.87 -13.71 1.90
N LEU A 230 35.67 -14.23 1.04
CA LEU A 230 35.65 -15.63 0.62
C LEU A 230 37.03 -16.18 0.64
N GLU A 231 37.21 -17.33 1.29
CA GLU A 231 38.42 -18.16 1.22
C GLU A 231 38.01 -19.54 0.72
N ALA A 232 38.70 -20.01 -0.31
CA ALA A 232 38.45 -21.32 -0.87
C ALA A 232 39.74 -22.08 -1.10
N SER A 233 39.66 -23.39 -0.92
CA SER A 233 40.69 -24.30 -1.33
C SER A 233 40.12 -25.36 -2.28
N VAL A 234 40.85 -25.63 -3.35
CA VAL A 234 40.46 -26.61 -4.35
C VAL A 234 41.62 -27.58 -4.56
N ARG A 235 41.33 -28.86 -4.39
CA ARG A 235 42.35 -29.89 -4.59
C ARG A 235 42.18 -30.55 -5.95
N ARG A 236 43.28 -30.76 -6.66
CA ARG A 236 43.29 -31.39 -7.98
C ARG A 236 42.79 -32.84 -7.90
N ALA A 237 41.86 -33.20 -8.73
CA ALA A 237 41.38 -34.56 -8.97
C ALA A 237 41.51 -34.92 -10.46
N SER A 238 41.29 -36.18 -10.81
CA SER A 238 41.31 -36.68 -12.19
C SER A 238 40.23 -36.01 -13.07
N GLU A 239 39.13 -35.66 -12.50
CA GLU A 239 38.00 -34.99 -13.16
C GLU A 239 37.63 -33.71 -12.41
N LEU A 240 37.27 -32.64 -13.13
CA LEU A 240 36.87 -31.37 -12.58
C LEU A 240 35.65 -31.49 -11.61
N ARG A 241 34.74 -32.41 -11.90
CA ARG A 241 33.54 -32.64 -11.08
C ARG A 241 33.86 -33.24 -9.73
N GLN A 242 34.95 -34.01 -9.63
CA GLN A 242 35.38 -34.73 -8.42
C GLN A 242 36.41 -33.93 -7.61
N MET A 243 36.79 -32.71 -8.05
CA MET A 243 37.73 -31.87 -7.30
C MET A 243 37.15 -31.52 -5.94
N PRO A 244 37.80 -31.89 -4.82
CA PRO A 244 37.38 -31.42 -3.51
C PRO A 244 37.49 -29.92 -3.41
N VAL A 245 36.43 -29.30 -2.93
CA VAL A 245 36.32 -27.86 -2.71
C VAL A 245 35.94 -27.63 -1.26
N HIS A 246 36.72 -26.81 -0.59
CA HIS A 246 36.40 -26.25 0.70
C HIS A 246 36.28 -24.75 0.52
N LEU A 247 35.15 -24.14 1.00
CA LEU A 247 34.88 -22.73 0.84
C LEU A 247 34.27 -22.17 2.14
N ASP A 248 34.88 -21.10 2.62
CA ASP A 248 34.43 -20.29 3.70
C ASP A 248 34.07 -18.91 3.17
N MET A 249 32.84 -18.46 3.44
CA MET A 249 32.36 -17.13 3.05
C MET A 249 31.77 -16.43 4.26
N GLU A 250 32.13 -15.18 4.42
CA GLU A 250 31.56 -14.27 5.39
C GLU A 250 31.04 -13.01 4.70
N TRP A 251 29.86 -12.61 5.10
CA TRP A 251 29.29 -11.33 4.70
C TRP A 251 29.00 -10.50 5.96
N ARG A 252 29.71 -9.40 6.11
CA ARG A 252 29.67 -8.55 7.32
C ARG A 252 29.26 -7.11 6.97
N GLU A 253 28.75 -6.42 7.99
CA GLU A 253 28.43 -4.99 7.92
C GLU A 253 27.38 -4.64 6.84
N ALA A 254 26.48 -5.58 6.52
CA ALA A 254 25.37 -5.32 5.59
C ALA A 254 24.14 -4.79 6.33
N GLN A 255 23.55 -3.71 5.84
CA GLN A 255 22.30 -3.18 6.33
C GLN A 255 21.13 -3.72 5.52
N LEU A 256 20.07 -4.16 6.20
CA LEU A 256 18.89 -4.75 5.54
C LEU A 256 18.24 -3.82 4.51
N GLY A 257 18.22 -2.51 4.76
CA GLY A 257 17.68 -1.54 3.79
C GLY A 257 18.44 -1.52 2.47
N GLN A 258 19.78 -1.56 2.54
CA GLN A 258 20.62 -1.61 1.34
C GLN A 258 20.62 -3.01 0.70
N LEU A 259 20.58 -4.06 1.53
CA LEU A 259 20.47 -5.43 1.02
C LEU A 259 19.14 -5.65 0.25
N THR A 260 18.03 -5.14 0.76
CA THR A 260 16.75 -5.25 0.05
C THR A 260 16.75 -4.46 -1.25
N ARG A 261 17.37 -3.29 -1.29
CA ARG A 261 17.61 -2.56 -2.55
C ARG A 261 18.52 -3.36 -3.51
N LEU A 262 19.57 -3.97 -2.98
CA LEU A 262 20.46 -4.81 -3.77
C LEU A 262 19.70 -5.97 -4.42
N VAL A 263 18.86 -6.67 -3.65
CA VAL A 263 18.17 -7.89 -4.12
C VAL A 263 16.91 -7.55 -4.91
N LEU A 264 16.05 -6.67 -4.37
CA LEU A 264 14.73 -6.38 -4.94
C LEU A 264 14.70 -5.18 -5.91
N GLY A 265 15.73 -4.34 -5.89
CA GLY A 265 15.80 -3.10 -6.67
C GLY A 265 15.03 -1.93 -6.03
N SER A 266 14.37 -2.14 -4.90
CA SER A 266 13.61 -1.12 -4.17
C SER A 266 13.83 -1.30 -2.67
N ASP A 267 13.57 -0.23 -1.90
CA ASP A 267 13.63 -0.28 -0.44
C ASP A 267 12.22 -0.47 0.13
N PRO A 268 11.86 -1.67 0.57
CA PRO A 268 10.57 -1.93 1.20
C PRO A 268 10.50 -1.45 2.66
N GLY A 269 11.48 -0.69 3.13
CA GLY A 269 11.51 -0.10 4.46
C GLY A 269 12.13 -1.00 5.56
N TRP A 270 12.82 -2.07 5.20
CA TRP A 270 13.52 -2.92 6.17
C TRP A 270 14.75 -2.21 6.75
N ARG A 271 14.99 -2.39 8.06
CA ARG A 271 16.13 -1.85 8.81
C ARG A 271 16.69 -2.94 9.72
N GLY A 272 17.96 -2.82 10.10
CA GLY A 272 18.70 -3.75 10.92
C GLY A 272 20.00 -4.17 10.25
N ASP A 273 20.87 -4.82 11.00
CA ASP A 273 22.19 -5.28 10.54
C ASP A 273 22.13 -6.76 10.18
N LEU A 274 22.84 -7.14 9.13
CA LEU A 274 22.94 -8.52 8.68
C LEU A 274 24.38 -9.00 8.62
N THR A 275 24.59 -10.22 9.17
CA THR A 275 25.82 -10.98 8.95
C THR A 275 25.50 -12.38 8.44
N GLY A 276 26.26 -12.86 7.47
CA GLY A 276 26.11 -14.19 6.90
C GLY A 276 27.43 -14.97 6.93
N GLU A 277 27.36 -16.24 7.28
CA GLU A 277 28.48 -17.18 7.24
C GLU A 277 28.05 -18.38 6.39
N LEU A 278 28.93 -18.88 5.53
CA LEU A 278 28.67 -20.06 4.73
C LEU A 278 29.95 -20.91 4.70
N HIS A 279 29.83 -22.18 5.06
CA HIS A 279 30.87 -23.20 4.95
C HIS A 279 30.39 -24.25 3.95
N LEU A 280 31.21 -24.54 2.96
CA LEU A 280 30.95 -25.56 1.96
C LEU A 280 32.09 -26.55 1.89
N ASP A 281 31.78 -27.82 2.08
CA ASP A 281 32.73 -28.94 1.93
C ASP A 281 32.16 -29.96 0.96
N GLY A 282 32.88 -30.25 -0.09
CA GLY A 282 32.44 -31.27 -1.04
C GLY A 282 33.14 -31.21 -2.38
N THR A 283 32.38 -31.48 -3.42
CA THR A 283 32.85 -31.47 -4.82
C THR A 283 31.92 -30.61 -5.68
N ALA A 284 32.23 -30.46 -6.95
CA ALA A 284 31.31 -29.80 -7.89
C ALA A 284 30.03 -30.61 -8.18
N GLU A 285 29.90 -31.86 -7.71
CA GLU A 285 28.68 -32.67 -7.82
C GLU A 285 27.84 -32.57 -6.56
N THR A 286 28.48 -32.73 -5.40
CA THR A 286 27.78 -32.70 -4.12
C THR A 286 28.59 -32.00 -3.05
N ALA A 287 27.98 -31.14 -2.27
CA ALA A 287 28.61 -30.47 -1.15
C ALA A 287 27.71 -30.42 0.09
N GLN A 288 28.35 -30.60 1.24
CA GLN A 288 27.73 -30.29 2.52
C GLN A 288 27.85 -28.78 2.75
N ILE A 289 26.72 -28.13 2.95
CA ILE A 289 26.65 -26.69 3.18
C ILE A 289 26.15 -26.44 4.60
N LYS A 290 26.86 -25.58 5.33
CA LYS A 290 26.44 -25.04 6.62
C LYS A 290 26.38 -23.53 6.49
N THR A 291 25.27 -22.94 6.87
CA THR A 291 25.08 -21.50 6.82
C THR A 291 24.61 -20.98 8.19
N ARG A 292 25.04 -19.78 8.51
CA ARG A 292 24.52 -19.01 9.63
C ARG A 292 24.16 -17.62 9.14
N LEU A 293 22.92 -17.24 9.33
CA LEU A 293 22.42 -15.94 9.00
C LEU A 293 21.93 -15.25 10.29
N ARG A 294 22.61 -14.18 10.66
CA ARG A 294 22.25 -13.37 11.83
C ARG A 294 21.76 -12.03 11.34
N ALA A 295 20.55 -11.66 11.75
CA ALA A 295 20.00 -10.33 11.54
C ALA A 295 19.62 -9.75 12.91
N THR A 296 20.08 -8.53 13.20
CA THR A 296 19.88 -7.87 14.50
C THR A 296 19.16 -6.55 14.33
N GLY A 297 18.28 -6.23 15.30
CA GLY A 297 17.50 -5.00 15.28
C GLY A 297 16.55 -4.91 14.08
N VAL A 298 15.99 -6.03 13.65
CA VAL A 298 15.13 -6.07 12.45
C VAL A 298 13.82 -5.33 12.71
N HIS A 299 13.54 -4.31 11.94
CA HIS A 299 12.30 -3.53 12.02
C HIS A 299 11.97 -2.89 10.68
N ARG A 300 10.80 -2.27 10.58
CA ARG A 300 10.42 -1.42 9.45
C ARG A 300 10.72 0.04 9.79
N ALA A 301 11.01 0.84 8.78
CA ALA A 301 11.25 2.28 8.97
C ALA A 301 10.08 3.01 9.65
N GLU A 302 8.85 2.53 9.40
CA GLU A 302 7.62 3.08 9.97
C GLU A 302 7.26 2.50 11.34
N PHE A 303 7.94 1.43 11.78
CA PHE A 303 7.61 0.71 13.00
C PHE A 303 8.86 0.18 13.70
N ALA A 304 9.07 0.61 14.95
CA ALA A 304 10.07 0.07 15.84
C ALA A 304 9.38 -0.86 16.85
N PRO A 305 9.71 -2.17 16.88
CA PRO A 305 9.19 -3.08 17.88
C PRO A 305 9.66 -2.73 19.29
N VAL A 306 8.87 -3.04 20.31
CA VAL A 306 9.21 -2.80 21.71
C VAL A 306 10.44 -3.63 22.14
N ALA A 307 10.54 -4.85 21.61
CA ALA A 307 11.71 -5.72 21.75
C ALA A 307 12.43 -5.83 20.41
N ALA A 308 13.76 -5.75 20.43
CA ALA A 308 14.56 -5.96 19.22
C ALA A 308 14.28 -7.36 18.64
N MET A 309 13.96 -7.41 17.35
CA MET A 309 13.78 -8.66 16.62
C MET A 309 15.14 -9.11 16.07
N ASP A 310 15.70 -10.12 16.71
CA ASP A 310 16.96 -10.73 16.31
C ASP A 310 16.70 -12.14 15.79
N PHE A 311 17.33 -12.47 14.67
CA PHE A 311 17.30 -13.80 14.07
C PHE A 311 18.73 -14.36 14.02
N ASP A 312 18.91 -15.62 14.40
CA ASP A 312 20.19 -16.35 14.25
C ASP A 312 19.88 -17.72 13.65
N ALA A 313 19.59 -17.75 12.36
CA ALA A 313 19.26 -18.98 11.65
C ALA A 313 20.54 -19.75 11.30
N ARG A 314 20.60 -21.01 11.72
CA ARG A 314 21.68 -21.96 11.39
C ARG A 314 21.10 -23.09 10.58
N CYS A 315 21.60 -23.23 9.35
CA CYS A 315 21.16 -24.26 8.45
C CYS A 315 22.30 -25.20 8.07
N SER A 316 21.99 -26.47 7.89
CA SER A 316 22.88 -27.46 7.33
C SER A 316 22.12 -28.35 6.34
N PHE A 317 22.74 -28.67 5.20
CA PHE A 317 22.15 -29.49 4.16
C PHE A 317 23.21 -30.01 3.21
N VAL A 318 22.87 -31.03 2.42
CA VAL A 318 23.67 -31.48 1.29
C VAL A 318 23.03 -30.93 0.02
N TYR A 319 23.83 -30.26 -0.81
CA TYR A 319 23.41 -29.73 -2.09
C TYR A 319 24.00 -30.52 -3.26
N HIS A 320 23.12 -30.94 -4.15
CA HIS A 320 23.45 -31.65 -5.39
C HIS A 320 23.41 -30.66 -6.56
N PHE A 321 24.56 -30.23 -7.02
CA PHE A 321 24.70 -29.16 -8.06
C PHE A 321 24.13 -29.57 -9.42
N THR A 322 24.22 -30.84 -9.78
CA THR A 322 23.73 -31.36 -11.08
C THR A 322 22.20 -31.43 -11.08
N GLU A 323 21.64 -31.96 -10.02
CA GLU A 323 20.19 -32.17 -9.85
C GLU A 323 19.48 -30.95 -9.28
N ARG A 324 20.22 -29.98 -8.76
CA ARG A 324 19.71 -28.80 -8.03
C ARG A 324 18.83 -29.18 -6.84
N ALA A 325 19.22 -30.25 -6.16
CA ALA A 325 18.48 -30.81 -5.05
C ALA A 325 19.15 -30.46 -3.71
N VAL A 326 18.32 -30.37 -2.66
CA VAL A 326 18.75 -30.22 -1.27
C VAL A 326 18.25 -31.42 -0.48
N ASP A 327 19.17 -32.14 0.15
CA ASP A 327 18.88 -33.27 1.02
C ASP A 327 19.22 -32.94 2.47
N GLY A 328 18.41 -33.43 3.39
CA GLY A 328 18.66 -33.31 4.82
C GLY A 328 18.71 -31.87 5.31
N LEU A 329 17.89 -30.98 4.77
CA LEU A 329 17.77 -29.59 5.25
C LEU A 329 17.40 -29.59 6.73
N LEU A 330 18.24 -28.97 7.53
CA LEU A 330 18.00 -28.68 8.93
C LEU A 330 18.35 -27.22 9.19
N CYS A 331 17.36 -26.39 9.45
CA CYS A 331 17.51 -25.02 9.92
C CYS A 331 16.95 -24.89 11.31
N ASP A 332 17.66 -24.22 12.20
CA ASP A 332 17.26 -23.88 13.56
C ASP A 332 17.50 -22.39 13.80
N SER A 333 16.51 -21.71 14.35
CA SER A 333 16.59 -20.27 14.68
C SER A 333 15.86 -20.01 15.99
N PRO A 334 16.50 -19.39 16.97
CA PRO A 334 15.79 -18.87 18.13
C PRO A 334 14.91 -17.68 17.68
N LEU A 335 13.77 -17.53 18.31
CA LEU A 335 12.90 -16.36 18.17
C LEU A 335 12.26 -16.05 19.53
N GLY A 336 12.70 -14.96 20.18
CA GLY A 336 12.38 -14.70 21.57
C GLY A 336 12.91 -15.82 22.48
N ASP A 337 12.05 -16.36 23.34
CA ASP A 337 12.38 -17.48 24.22
C ASP A 337 12.16 -18.86 23.57
N GLY A 338 11.67 -18.90 22.33
CA GLY A 338 11.35 -20.12 21.60
C GLY A 338 12.30 -20.42 20.45
N HIS A 339 12.01 -21.53 19.75
CA HIS A 339 12.79 -22.01 18.62
C HIS A 339 11.91 -22.33 17.41
N ILE A 340 12.39 -21.96 16.21
CA ILE A 340 11.83 -22.37 14.92
C ILE A 340 12.78 -23.38 14.31
N ARG A 341 12.27 -24.55 13.96
CA ARG A 341 13.04 -25.58 13.24
C ARG A 341 12.39 -25.89 11.92
N LEU A 342 13.16 -25.85 10.85
CA LEU A 342 12.76 -26.26 9.50
C LEU A 342 13.60 -27.46 9.08
N THR A 343 12.94 -28.55 8.70
CA THR A 343 13.59 -29.77 8.21
C THR A 343 12.96 -30.26 6.93
N GLY A 344 13.75 -30.94 6.08
CA GLY A 344 13.16 -31.60 4.91
C GLY A 344 14.12 -31.79 3.76
N ASP A 345 13.53 -32.08 2.60
CA ASP A 345 14.23 -32.33 1.36
C ASP A 345 13.56 -31.55 0.22
N LEU A 346 14.38 -30.95 -0.64
CA LEU A 346 13.95 -30.21 -1.83
C LEU A 346 14.55 -30.92 -3.05
N PRO A 347 13.88 -31.91 -3.61
CA PRO A 347 14.37 -32.61 -4.79
C PRO A 347 14.43 -31.67 -5.99
N GLY A 348 15.34 -31.92 -6.94
CA GLY A 348 15.51 -31.13 -8.15
C GLY A 348 14.31 -31.19 -9.10
N GLU A 349 14.52 -30.82 -10.37
CA GLU A 349 13.45 -30.70 -11.37
C GLU A 349 12.54 -31.94 -11.44
N GLY A 350 11.23 -31.74 -11.20
CA GLY A 350 10.19 -32.80 -11.24
C GLY A 350 9.99 -33.57 -9.94
N GLY A 351 10.79 -33.34 -8.91
CA GLY A 351 10.59 -33.92 -7.59
C GLY A 351 9.60 -33.14 -6.74
N LEU A 352 9.01 -33.79 -5.74
CA LEU A 352 8.06 -33.13 -4.84
C LEU A 352 8.72 -32.83 -3.50
N PRO A 353 8.72 -31.56 -3.05
CA PRO A 353 9.36 -31.18 -1.80
C PRO A 353 8.67 -31.77 -0.58
N ARG A 354 9.44 -32.06 0.45
CA ARG A 354 8.92 -32.43 1.77
C ARG A 354 9.56 -31.54 2.82
N LEU A 355 8.78 -30.65 3.41
CA LEU A 355 9.24 -29.71 4.41
C LEU A 355 8.45 -29.88 5.70
N THR A 356 9.12 -29.71 6.81
CA THR A 356 8.52 -29.74 8.14
C THR A 356 8.95 -28.50 8.90
N VAL A 357 7.97 -27.72 9.37
CA VAL A 357 8.18 -26.57 10.25
C VAL A 357 7.71 -26.97 11.64
N GLU A 358 8.57 -26.80 12.63
CA GLU A 358 8.28 -27.04 14.04
C GLU A 358 8.51 -25.73 14.81
N LEU A 359 7.50 -25.33 15.57
CA LEU A 359 7.53 -24.16 16.44
C LEU A 359 7.48 -24.66 17.89
N ASP A 360 8.44 -24.25 18.71
CA ASP A 360 8.47 -24.58 20.11
C ASP A 360 8.56 -23.32 20.95
N GLN A 361 7.52 -23.06 21.76
CA GLN A 361 7.42 -21.94 22.69
C GLN A 361 7.65 -20.53 22.07
N ILE A 362 7.27 -20.33 20.83
CA ILE A 362 7.41 -19.01 20.19
C ILE A 362 6.47 -18.01 20.87
N PRO A 363 6.97 -16.87 21.39
CA PRO A 363 6.12 -15.82 21.93
C PRO A 363 5.18 -15.25 20.85
N VAL A 364 3.90 -15.11 21.17
CA VAL A 364 2.92 -14.48 20.25
C VAL A 364 3.32 -13.04 19.92
N ALA A 365 3.96 -12.33 20.85
CA ALA A 365 4.51 -10.99 20.62
C ALA A 365 5.49 -10.97 19.45
N ALA A 366 6.42 -11.93 19.38
CA ALA A 366 7.34 -12.05 18.25
C ALA A 366 6.62 -12.34 16.93
N GLY A 367 5.53 -13.15 16.96
CA GLY A 367 4.68 -13.36 15.80
C GLY A 367 3.95 -12.10 15.35
N LEU A 368 3.45 -11.28 16.28
CA LEU A 368 2.80 -9.99 15.97
C LEU A 368 3.81 -9.00 15.39
N ASP A 369 5.02 -8.92 15.93
CA ASP A 369 6.07 -8.03 15.41
C ASP A 369 6.56 -8.51 14.04
N ALA A 370 6.67 -9.81 13.80
CA ALA A 370 6.94 -10.36 12.47
C ALA A 370 5.84 -10.00 11.47
N LEU A 371 4.57 -10.07 11.85
CA LEU A 371 3.45 -9.65 11.00
C LEU A 371 3.51 -8.15 10.67
N ARG A 372 3.82 -7.31 11.64
CA ARG A 372 4.00 -5.85 11.44
C ARG A 372 5.15 -5.53 10.50
N THR A 373 6.24 -6.31 10.54
CA THR A 373 7.37 -6.13 9.63
C THR A 373 7.01 -6.49 8.18
N VAL A 374 6.12 -7.46 7.97
CA VAL A 374 5.62 -7.82 6.64
C VAL A 374 4.55 -6.82 6.17
N ARG A 375 3.73 -6.32 7.11
CA ARG A 375 2.57 -5.48 6.82
C ARG A 375 2.60 -4.20 7.65
N SER A 376 3.00 -3.11 7.02
CA SER A 376 3.04 -1.79 7.66
C SER A 376 1.65 -1.35 8.15
N GLY A 377 1.61 -0.68 9.31
CA GLY A 377 0.37 -0.15 9.87
C GLY A 377 -0.56 -1.17 10.53
N PHE A 378 -0.17 -2.44 10.63
CA PHE A 378 -0.99 -3.45 11.30
C PHE A 378 -0.96 -3.28 12.82
N GLY A 379 -2.11 -3.05 13.43
CA GLY A 379 -2.33 -3.04 14.87
C GLY A 379 -1.40 -2.12 15.68
N PRO A 380 -1.31 -0.81 15.36
CA PRO A 380 -0.48 0.12 16.14
C PRO A 380 -0.94 0.14 17.59
N GLY A 381 0.00 0.14 18.53
CA GLY A 381 -0.29 0.17 19.96
C GLY A 381 -0.90 -1.13 20.55
N LEU A 382 -0.96 -2.24 19.77
CA LEU A 382 -1.37 -3.53 20.31
C LEU A 382 -0.20 -4.31 20.87
N GLU A 383 -0.41 -4.98 22.00
CA GLU A 383 0.51 -5.93 22.62
C GLU A 383 -0.13 -7.31 22.64
N ALA A 384 0.65 -8.33 22.28
CA ALA A 384 0.21 -9.72 22.30
C ALA A 384 1.03 -10.54 23.30
N ARG A 385 0.36 -11.44 24.03
CA ARG A 385 0.97 -12.41 24.94
C ARG A 385 0.47 -13.81 24.62
N GLY A 386 1.23 -14.80 25.06
CA GLY A 386 0.94 -16.21 24.83
C GLY A 386 2.10 -16.90 24.11
N THR A 387 1.96 -18.20 23.87
CA THR A 387 2.99 -19.03 23.25
C THR A 387 2.42 -19.84 22.09
N ILE A 388 3.20 -20.01 21.04
CA ILE A 388 2.88 -20.80 19.85
C ILE A 388 3.71 -22.06 19.86
N ARG A 389 3.06 -23.22 19.65
CA ARG A 389 3.70 -24.53 19.52
C ARG A 389 3.07 -25.31 18.41
N GLY A 390 3.82 -26.25 17.85
CA GLY A 390 3.25 -27.22 16.91
C GLY A 390 4.17 -27.59 15.78
N LYS A 391 3.66 -28.45 14.93
CA LYS A 391 4.41 -29.00 13.81
C LYS A 391 3.52 -29.07 12.58
N MET A 392 4.04 -28.59 11.46
CA MET A 392 3.38 -28.60 10.15
C MET A 392 4.27 -29.29 9.14
N VAL A 393 3.70 -30.19 8.37
CA VAL A 393 4.40 -30.91 7.30
C VAL A 393 3.76 -30.52 5.96
N TYR A 394 4.58 -30.10 5.01
CA TYR A 394 4.23 -29.87 3.62
C TYR A 394 4.80 -31.02 2.77
N ALA A 395 3.93 -31.85 2.17
CA ALA A 395 4.31 -33.01 1.35
C ALA A 395 3.29 -33.22 0.20
N PRO A 396 3.41 -32.52 -0.92
CA PRO A 396 2.43 -32.55 -2.00
C PRO A 396 2.29 -33.95 -2.65
N GLY A 397 3.29 -34.81 -2.55
CA GLY A 397 3.27 -36.17 -3.09
C GLY A 397 2.48 -37.21 -2.27
N ALA A 398 2.18 -36.95 -1.02
CA ALA A 398 1.48 -37.87 -0.14
C ALA A 398 0.02 -38.13 -0.59
N VAL A 399 -0.59 -37.19 -1.29
CA VAL A 399 -1.97 -37.27 -1.79
C VAL A 399 -2.11 -38.29 -2.92
N ALA A 400 -1.10 -38.48 -3.76
CA ALA A 400 -1.13 -39.40 -4.90
C ALA A 400 -1.01 -40.86 -4.47
N ALA A 401 -0.29 -41.15 -3.37
CA ALA A 401 -0.12 -42.52 -2.87
C ALA A 401 -1.40 -43.05 -2.22
N ASP A 402 -2.11 -42.22 -1.45
CA ASP A 402 -3.38 -42.65 -0.80
C ASP A 402 -4.54 -42.81 -1.80
N THR A 403 -4.58 -41.99 -2.86
CA THR A 403 -5.60 -42.18 -3.93
C THR A 403 -5.33 -43.41 -4.78
N ALA A 404 -4.07 -43.82 -4.95
CA ALA A 404 -3.73 -45.05 -5.65
C ALA A 404 -4.08 -46.28 -4.82
N GLN A 405 -3.82 -46.29 -3.50
CA GLN A 405 -4.21 -47.38 -2.59
C GLN A 405 -5.73 -47.42 -2.36
N GLY A 406 -6.40 -46.26 -2.29
CA GLY A 406 -7.87 -46.20 -2.17
C GLY A 406 -8.62 -46.72 -3.39
N LYS A 407 -8.07 -46.62 -4.60
CA LYS A 407 -8.64 -47.21 -5.81
C LYS A 407 -8.47 -48.73 -5.90
N GLN A 408 -7.43 -49.29 -5.28
CA GLN A 408 -7.27 -50.77 -5.19
C GLN A 408 -8.09 -51.40 -4.06
N ALA A 409 -8.32 -50.70 -2.94
CA ALA A 409 -9.16 -51.19 -1.84
C ALA A 409 -10.69 -51.13 -2.16
N GLY A 410 -11.08 -50.22 -3.06
CA GLY A 410 -12.50 -50.06 -3.46
C GLY A 410 -13.06 -51.17 -4.38
N ARG A 411 -12.23 -52.14 -4.84
CA ARG A 411 -12.64 -53.24 -5.71
C ARG A 411 -12.92 -54.59 -5.00
N ALA A 412 -12.71 -54.68 -3.69
CA ALA A 412 -12.75 -55.93 -2.96
C ALA A 412 -13.69 -55.94 -1.74
N SER A 413 -14.78 -55.19 -1.71
CA SER A 413 -15.81 -55.45 -0.66
C SER A 413 -17.19 -54.90 -1.04
N LEU A 414 -17.88 -55.64 -1.89
CA LEU A 414 -19.33 -55.61 -1.95
C LEU A 414 -19.87 -56.87 -1.23
N THR A 415 -19.86 -56.81 0.11
CA THR A 415 -20.67 -57.74 0.91
C THR A 415 -21.67 -56.95 1.75
N LYS A 416 -22.93 -57.20 1.51
CA LYS A 416 -24.12 -56.71 2.17
C LYS A 416 -24.04 -56.94 3.69
N ALA A 417 -24.05 -55.87 4.49
CA ALA A 417 -24.41 -55.93 5.90
C ALA A 417 -25.73 -55.18 6.13
N LYS A 418 -26.79 -55.92 6.39
CA LYS A 418 -28.05 -55.53 7.02
C LYS A 418 -27.74 -55.17 8.47
N ASN A 419 -27.89 -53.92 8.87
CA ASN A 419 -28.51 -53.46 10.11
C ASN A 419 -28.25 -51.95 10.27
N GLY A 420 -29.35 -51.20 10.34
CA GLY A 420 -29.34 -49.75 10.49
C GLY A 420 -28.81 -49.30 11.84
N LYS A 421 -27.77 -48.50 11.79
CA LYS A 421 -27.48 -47.39 12.68
C LYS A 421 -26.68 -46.37 11.86
N THR A 422 -27.28 -45.24 11.58
CA THR A 422 -26.67 -44.07 10.96
C THR A 422 -25.53 -43.62 11.84
N ARG A 423 -24.32 -44.02 11.54
CA ARG A 423 -23.13 -43.32 12.03
C ARG A 423 -22.98 -42.06 11.17
N SER A 424 -23.02 -40.93 11.82
CA SER A 424 -22.57 -39.66 11.21
C SER A 424 -21.25 -39.89 10.48
N PRO A 425 -21.08 -39.44 9.23
CA PRO A 425 -19.79 -39.54 8.58
C PRO A 425 -18.81 -38.71 9.41
N LEU A 426 -17.85 -39.38 10.05
CA LEU A 426 -16.64 -38.71 10.54
C LEU A 426 -16.11 -37.93 9.37
N ALA A 427 -16.05 -36.61 9.53
CA ALA A 427 -15.46 -35.69 8.56
C ALA A 427 -14.08 -36.23 8.20
N ARG A 428 -13.93 -36.67 6.95
CA ARG A 428 -12.66 -37.14 6.41
C ARG A 428 -11.71 -35.94 6.47
N ALA A 429 -10.58 -36.08 7.16
CA ALA A 429 -9.57 -35.04 7.19
C ALA A 429 -9.26 -34.54 5.76
N PRO A 430 -9.11 -33.26 5.54
CA PRO A 430 -8.89 -32.73 4.20
C PRO A 430 -7.60 -33.33 3.63
N GLN A 431 -7.72 -34.06 2.53
CA GLN A 431 -6.58 -34.62 1.84
C GLN A 431 -5.91 -33.53 1.01
N GLY A 432 -4.77 -33.04 1.47
CA GLY A 432 -3.98 -32.01 0.79
C GLY A 432 -2.50 -32.09 1.18
N PRO A 433 -1.67 -31.21 0.61
CA PRO A 433 -0.22 -31.26 0.83
C PRO A 433 0.22 -30.89 2.25
N LEU A 434 -0.64 -30.23 3.04
CA LEU A 434 -0.36 -29.82 4.41
C LEU A 434 -0.96 -30.78 5.42
N SER A 435 -0.21 -31.11 6.49
CA SER A 435 -0.67 -31.91 7.63
C SER A 435 0.01 -31.43 8.92
N GLY A 436 -0.70 -31.58 10.05
CA GLY A 436 -0.22 -31.11 11.36
C GLY A 436 -1.05 -29.93 11.87
N SER A 437 -0.58 -29.29 12.94
CA SER A 437 -1.27 -28.13 13.53
C SER A 437 -0.30 -27.24 14.31
N PHE A 438 -0.66 -25.94 14.41
CA PHE A 438 -0.06 -25.03 15.36
C PHE A 438 -1.09 -24.69 16.43
N THR A 439 -0.67 -24.69 17.68
CA THR A 439 -1.50 -24.33 18.84
C THR A 439 -0.94 -23.06 19.47
N VAL A 440 -1.80 -22.08 19.67
CA VAL A 440 -1.50 -20.90 20.48
C VAL A 440 -2.16 -21.07 21.84
N GLU A 441 -1.38 -20.97 22.90
CA GLU A 441 -1.83 -21.11 24.27
C GLU A 441 -1.74 -19.77 25.01
N GLY A 442 -2.77 -19.45 25.81
CA GLY A 442 -2.80 -18.25 26.60
C GLY A 442 -2.76 -16.95 25.78
N PHE A 443 -3.36 -16.93 24.60
CA PHE A 443 -3.40 -15.74 23.76
C PHE A 443 -4.12 -14.60 24.48
N GLN A 444 -3.46 -13.46 24.60
CA GLN A 444 -4.02 -12.22 25.10
C GLN A 444 -3.58 -11.08 24.19
N LEU A 445 -4.55 -10.30 23.69
CA LEU A 445 -4.30 -9.08 22.93
C LEU A 445 -4.80 -7.89 23.76
N SER A 446 -3.92 -6.92 24.00
CA SER A 446 -4.16 -5.69 24.76
C SER A 446 -3.61 -4.48 24.01
N GLY A 447 -4.03 -3.28 24.39
CA GLY A 447 -3.56 -2.02 23.80
C GLY A 447 -4.49 -0.87 24.12
N ASP A 448 -4.08 0.35 23.81
CA ASP A 448 -4.84 1.58 24.14
C ASP A 448 -6.24 1.62 23.50
N ALA A 449 -6.38 0.98 22.33
CA ALA A 449 -7.67 0.87 21.65
C ALA A 449 -8.62 -0.16 22.30
N LEU A 450 -8.13 -1.02 23.19
CA LEU A 450 -8.87 -2.11 23.84
C LEU A 450 -9.02 -1.87 25.34
N LYS A 451 -10.18 -1.39 25.81
CA LYS A 451 -10.47 -1.26 27.24
C LYS A 451 -10.47 -2.62 27.94
N ILE A 452 -10.94 -3.65 27.26
CA ILE A 452 -10.96 -5.02 27.76
C ILE A 452 -10.08 -5.87 26.84
N PRO A 453 -9.02 -6.52 27.35
CA PRO A 453 -8.18 -7.41 26.54
C PRO A 453 -8.99 -8.55 25.89
N ILE A 454 -8.58 -8.94 24.69
CA ILE A 454 -9.09 -10.17 24.06
C ILE A 454 -8.30 -11.33 24.63
N GLN A 455 -8.98 -12.31 25.22
CA GLN A 455 -8.35 -13.50 25.80
C GLN A 455 -8.89 -14.76 25.14
N ILE A 456 -7.99 -15.60 24.64
CA ILE A 456 -8.30 -16.87 24.02
C ILE A 456 -7.41 -17.93 24.67
N PRO A 457 -7.97 -18.81 25.49
CA PRO A 457 -7.17 -19.80 26.21
C PRO A 457 -6.39 -20.71 25.28
N LYS A 458 -7.01 -21.12 24.18
CA LYS A 458 -6.40 -22.00 23.18
C LYS A 458 -6.94 -21.70 21.80
N LEU A 459 -6.06 -21.52 20.82
CA LEU A 459 -6.33 -21.36 19.41
C LEU A 459 -5.55 -22.44 18.64
N VAL A 460 -6.20 -23.14 17.73
CA VAL A 460 -5.55 -24.17 16.90
C VAL A 460 -5.68 -23.77 15.43
N LEU A 461 -4.54 -23.77 14.73
CA LEU A 461 -4.44 -23.57 13.29
C LEU A 461 -4.22 -24.95 12.66
N GLU A 462 -5.15 -25.36 11.80
CA GLU A 462 -5.13 -26.66 11.12
C GLU A 462 -5.29 -26.48 9.61
N PRO A 463 -4.76 -27.41 8.80
CA PRO A 463 -5.03 -27.44 7.38
C PRO A 463 -6.51 -27.67 7.08
N ALA A 464 -7.08 -26.81 6.26
CA ALA A 464 -8.46 -26.91 5.79
C ALA A 464 -8.52 -26.78 4.27
N ALA A 465 -9.62 -27.23 3.67
CA ALA A 465 -9.87 -27.00 2.26
C ALA A 465 -10.05 -25.48 2.00
N ALA A 466 -9.50 -25.00 0.91
CA ALA A 466 -9.73 -23.62 0.50
C ALA A 466 -11.23 -23.39 0.22
N LEU A 467 -11.75 -22.24 0.66
CA LEU A 467 -13.16 -21.90 0.49
C LEU A 467 -13.51 -21.72 -1.00
N PRO A 468 -14.78 -22.00 -1.41
CA PRO A 468 -15.24 -21.70 -2.76
C PRO A 468 -15.06 -20.18 -3.03
N GLY A 469 -14.42 -19.83 -4.14
CA GLY A 469 -14.03 -18.45 -4.47
C GLY A 469 -12.55 -18.15 -4.24
N MET A 470 -11.82 -18.99 -3.48
CA MET A 470 -10.36 -18.98 -3.37
C MET A 470 -9.73 -20.07 -4.28
N GLN A 471 -10.54 -20.81 -5.02
CA GLN A 471 -10.09 -21.88 -5.92
C GLN A 471 -9.85 -21.28 -7.31
N SER A 472 -8.59 -21.10 -7.67
CA SER A 472 -8.13 -20.94 -9.05
C SER A 472 -7.22 -22.12 -9.40
N ASP A 473 -6.95 -22.34 -10.66
CA ASP A 473 -6.01 -23.39 -11.09
C ASP A 473 -4.59 -23.19 -10.49
N GLU A 474 -4.27 -22.01 -10.00
CA GLU A 474 -3.02 -21.64 -9.31
C GLU A 474 -3.19 -21.46 -7.78
N ALA A 475 -4.41 -21.53 -7.23
CA ALA A 475 -4.62 -21.32 -5.80
C ALA A 475 -4.33 -22.61 -5.01
N PRO A 476 -3.76 -22.52 -3.81
CA PRO A 476 -3.51 -23.69 -2.98
C PRO A 476 -4.84 -24.38 -2.64
N SER A 477 -4.88 -25.67 -2.83
CA SER A 477 -6.04 -26.52 -2.50
C SER A 477 -6.30 -26.59 -0.99
N GLN A 478 -5.34 -26.18 -0.17
CA GLN A 478 -5.40 -26.12 1.29
C GLN A 478 -4.91 -24.78 1.83
N VAL A 479 -5.54 -24.34 2.92
CA VAL A 479 -5.20 -23.17 3.71
C VAL A 479 -5.00 -23.59 5.17
N LEU A 480 -4.33 -22.75 5.96
CA LEU A 480 -4.33 -22.88 7.42
C LEU A 480 -5.55 -22.15 7.96
N ALA A 481 -6.43 -22.88 8.63
CA ALA A 481 -7.65 -22.31 9.18
C ALA A 481 -7.65 -22.36 10.71
N ALA A 482 -8.28 -21.35 11.30
CA ALA A 482 -8.60 -21.34 12.72
C ALA A 482 -9.98 -20.72 12.95
N THR A 483 -10.67 -21.21 13.96
CA THR A 483 -11.95 -20.65 14.40
C THR A 483 -11.86 -20.28 15.87
N VAL A 484 -12.25 -19.07 16.18
CA VAL A 484 -12.17 -18.51 17.53
C VAL A 484 -13.50 -17.88 17.92
N ALA A 485 -13.94 -18.13 19.13
CA ALA A 485 -15.09 -17.47 19.73
C ALA A 485 -14.60 -16.42 20.74
N VAL A 486 -14.95 -15.14 20.51
CA VAL A 486 -14.58 -14.01 21.35
C VAL A 486 -15.84 -13.46 22.02
N ALA A 487 -15.83 -13.41 23.35
CA ALA A 487 -16.91 -12.76 24.09
C ALA A 487 -16.89 -11.25 23.80
N ALA A 488 -17.97 -10.74 23.22
CA ALA A 488 -18.08 -9.36 22.80
C ALA A 488 -19.30 -8.62 23.41
N GLY A 489 -19.89 -9.16 24.48
CA GLY A 489 -21.02 -8.53 25.18
C GLY A 489 -22.39 -8.71 24.50
N GLY A 490 -22.49 -9.59 23.51
CA GLY A 490 -23.73 -10.06 22.91
C GLY A 490 -24.22 -11.37 23.54
N ALA A 491 -25.44 -11.81 23.19
CA ALA A 491 -25.99 -13.09 23.62
C ALA A 491 -25.21 -14.29 23.03
N SER A 492 -24.67 -14.13 21.82
CA SER A 492 -23.75 -15.06 21.17
C SER A 492 -22.35 -14.43 21.02
N PRO A 493 -21.27 -15.19 21.23
CA PRO A 493 -19.93 -14.67 21.01
C PRO A 493 -19.69 -14.34 19.52
N LEU A 494 -18.77 -13.44 19.26
CA LEU A 494 -18.25 -13.24 17.92
C LEU A 494 -17.40 -14.46 17.53
N THR A 495 -17.77 -15.12 16.45
CA THR A 495 -16.99 -16.20 15.85
C THR A 495 -16.13 -15.62 14.74
N ILE A 496 -14.81 -15.69 14.92
CA ILE A 496 -13.83 -15.29 13.93
C ILE A 496 -13.28 -16.55 13.29
N HIS A 497 -13.46 -16.67 11.99
CA HIS A 497 -12.86 -17.73 11.18
C HIS A 497 -11.76 -17.12 10.32
N SER A 498 -10.57 -17.66 10.42
CA SER A 498 -9.40 -17.23 9.64
C SER A 498 -8.94 -18.34 8.71
N SER A 499 -8.63 -17.98 7.47
CA SER A 499 -8.01 -18.85 6.47
C SER A 499 -6.77 -18.16 5.94
N LEU A 500 -5.61 -18.79 6.14
CA LEU A 500 -4.30 -18.25 5.82
C LEU A 500 -3.65 -19.08 4.72
N SER A 501 -3.18 -18.43 3.67
CA SER A 501 -2.43 -19.04 2.57
C SER A 501 -1.09 -18.34 2.39
N PRO A 502 -0.12 -18.86 1.62
CA PRO A 502 1.11 -18.13 1.31
C PRO A 502 0.89 -16.80 0.59
N SER A 503 -0.20 -16.66 -0.15
CA SER A 503 -0.52 -15.47 -0.97
C SER A 503 -1.29 -14.40 -0.21
N GLY A 504 -2.09 -14.78 0.82
CA GLY A 504 -2.94 -13.83 1.53
C GLY A 504 -3.77 -14.47 2.62
N TYR A 505 -4.76 -13.71 3.12
CA TYR A 505 -5.64 -14.12 4.21
C TYR A 505 -7.10 -13.85 3.88
N LEU A 506 -7.98 -14.63 4.49
CA LEU A 506 -9.41 -14.41 4.57
C LEU A 506 -9.83 -14.48 6.03
N LEU A 507 -10.54 -13.47 6.50
CA LEU A 507 -11.14 -13.40 7.83
C LEU A 507 -12.64 -13.25 7.69
N THR A 508 -13.43 -14.06 8.38
CA THR A 508 -14.88 -13.85 8.51
C THR A 508 -15.24 -13.70 9.98
N VAL A 509 -16.14 -12.78 10.28
CA VAL A 509 -16.58 -12.45 11.65
C VAL A 509 -18.09 -12.49 11.67
N HIS A 510 -18.66 -13.41 12.46
CA HIS A 510 -20.10 -13.55 12.62
C HIS A 510 -20.46 -13.56 14.11
N GLY A 511 -21.59 -12.96 14.47
CA GLY A 511 -22.12 -13.04 15.82
C GLY A 511 -22.66 -11.72 16.33
N GLN A 512 -22.61 -11.52 17.63
CA GLN A 512 -23.13 -10.31 18.29
C GLN A 512 -22.07 -9.66 19.18
N ALA A 513 -22.04 -8.33 19.16
CA ALA A 513 -21.17 -7.54 20.03
C ALA A 513 -21.94 -6.38 20.67
N SER A 514 -21.59 -5.98 21.89
CA SER A 514 -22.07 -4.68 22.39
C SER A 514 -21.52 -3.57 21.48
N ILE A 515 -22.27 -2.47 21.34
CA ILE A 515 -21.88 -1.35 20.47
C ILE A 515 -20.47 -0.84 20.82
N ALA A 516 -20.19 -0.66 22.11
CA ALA A 516 -18.87 -0.21 22.58
C ALA A 516 -17.76 -1.19 22.17
N ARG A 517 -18.00 -2.50 22.31
CA ARG A 517 -17.01 -3.53 21.96
C ARG A 517 -16.82 -3.66 20.46
N ALA A 518 -17.90 -3.56 19.68
CA ALA A 518 -17.81 -3.55 18.21
C ALA A 518 -16.93 -2.38 17.71
N ARG A 519 -17.08 -1.19 18.30
CA ARG A 519 -16.25 -0.02 17.98
C ARG A 519 -14.79 -0.19 18.40
N GLU A 520 -14.52 -0.76 19.57
CA GLU A 520 -13.16 -1.08 19.99
C GLU A 520 -12.48 -2.02 18.97
N LEU A 521 -13.18 -3.09 18.55
CA LEU A 521 -12.67 -4.04 17.57
C LEU A 521 -12.51 -3.41 16.19
N ALA A 522 -13.41 -2.52 15.78
CA ALA A 522 -13.30 -1.77 14.53
C ALA A 522 -12.06 -0.88 14.50
N ARG A 523 -11.76 -0.17 15.61
CA ARG A 523 -10.51 0.60 15.76
C ARG A 523 -9.26 -0.25 15.67
N VAL A 524 -9.26 -1.41 16.32
CA VAL A 524 -8.18 -2.39 16.23
C VAL A 524 -7.97 -2.88 14.79
N ALA A 525 -9.06 -3.06 14.04
CA ALA A 525 -9.02 -3.43 12.63
C ALA A 525 -8.62 -2.26 11.69
N GLY A 526 -8.39 -1.06 12.23
CA GLY A 526 -8.01 0.11 11.44
C GLY A 526 -9.17 0.78 10.70
N LEU A 527 -10.41 0.47 11.09
CA LEU A 527 -11.59 1.15 10.54
C LEU A 527 -11.72 2.57 11.13
N PRO A 528 -12.14 3.56 10.33
CA PRO A 528 -12.34 4.91 10.80
C PRO A 528 -13.44 4.94 11.88
N ASP A 529 -13.16 5.64 12.97
CA ASP A 529 -14.08 5.84 14.08
C ASP A 529 -14.41 7.33 14.21
N SER A 530 -15.66 7.63 14.61
CA SER A 530 -16.13 8.99 14.84
C SER A 530 -16.52 9.16 16.31
N SER A 531 -16.05 10.25 16.92
CA SER A 531 -16.49 10.63 18.28
C SER A 531 -18.01 10.85 18.38
N ALA A 532 -18.66 11.17 17.27
CA ALA A 532 -20.13 11.29 17.22
C ALA A 532 -20.85 9.99 17.60
N LEU A 533 -20.19 8.84 17.42
CA LEU A 533 -20.72 7.53 17.78
C LEU A 533 -20.45 7.13 19.25
N ASP A 534 -19.70 7.92 20.02
CA ASP A 534 -19.36 7.61 21.42
C ASP A 534 -20.59 7.54 22.32
N SER A 535 -21.62 8.31 22.00
CA SER A 535 -22.86 8.39 22.76
C SER A 535 -23.95 7.41 22.32
N VAL A 536 -23.64 6.55 21.30
CA VAL A 536 -24.59 5.52 20.84
C VAL A 536 -24.59 4.37 21.84
N ALA A 537 -25.76 4.06 22.37
CA ALA A 537 -26.01 2.95 23.29
C ALA A 537 -27.27 2.18 22.86
N GLY A 538 -27.32 0.89 23.11
CA GLY A 538 -28.50 0.09 22.75
C GLY A 538 -28.22 -1.41 22.84
N ASP A 539 -29.02 -2.19 22.14
CA ASP A 539 -28.89 -3.63 22.05
C ASP A 539 -27.57 -4.03 21.38
N PRO A 540 -27.07 -5.25 21.62
CA PRO A 540 -25.91 -5.77 20.90
C PRO A 540 -26.13 -5.78 19.39
N VAL A 541 -25.12 -5.33 18.65
CA VAL A 541 -25.13 -5.30 17.18
C VAL A 541 -24.85 -6.69 16.60
N ALA A 542 -25.57 -7.04 15.54
CA ALA A 542 -25.27 -8.20 14.74
C ALA A 542 -24.15 -7.84 13.74
N VAL A 543 -23.11 -8.66 13.70
CA VAL A 543 -21.92 -8.47 12.86
C VAL A 543 -21.80 -9.63 11.90
N ASP A 544 -21.65 -9.35 10.61
CA ASP A 544 -21.38 -10.30 9.54
C ASP A 544 -20.41 -9.65 8.55
N LEU A 545 -19.11 -9.87 8.79
CA LEU A 545 -18.04 -9.22 8.05
C LEU A 545 -17.09 -10.25 7.42
N SER A 546 -16.56 -9.92 6.27
CA SER A 546 -15.53 -10.66 5.55
C SER A 546 -14.41 -9.73 5.09
N GLY A 547 -13.19 -10.03 5.52
CA GLY A 547 -11.99 -9.33 5.10
C GLY A 547 -11.04 -10.26 4.35
N VAL A 548 -10.61 -9.88 3.16
CA VAL A 548 -9.67 -10.64 2.33
C VAL A 548 -8.56 -9.71 1.84
N GLY A 549 -7.33 -10.20 1.82
CA GLY A 549 -6.21 -9.40 1.33
C GLY A 549 -4.94 -10.20 1.11
N PRO A 550 -4.00 -9.66 0.32
CA PRO A 550 -2.68 -10.22 0.12
C PRO A 550 -1.79 -9.89 1.33
N TRP A 551 -0.75 -10.69 1.57
CA TRP A 551 0.26 -10.34 2.57
C TRP A 551 1.07 -9.10 2.16
N ARG A 552 1.26 -8.90 0.86
CA ARG A 552 1.96 -7.74 0.27
C ARG A 552 1.03 -7.08 -0.72
N PRO A 553 0.49 -5.90 -0.42
CA PRO A 553 -0.24 -5.11 -1.41
C PRO A 553 0.69 -4.79 -2.58
N THR A 554 0.25 -5.04 -3.80
CA THR A 554 0.98 -4.61 -4.99
C THR A 554 0.77 -3.12 -5.15
N GLU A 555 1.74 -2.31 -4.74
CA GLU A 555 1.79 -0.92 -5.17
C GLU A 555 1.94 -0.93 -6.70
N LYS A 556 0.95 -0.36 -7.40
CA LYS A 556 1.12 0.00 -8.81
C LYS A 556 2.23 1.04 -8.85
N THR A 557 3.46 0.63 -9.19
CA THR A 557 4.52 1.59 -9.50
C THR A 557 4.08 2.41 -10.71
N PRO A 558 4.16 3.74 -10.67
CA PRO A 558 3.74 4.60 -11.79
C PRO A 558 4.62 4.49 -13.05
N PHE A 559 5.57 3.56 -13.09
CA PHE A 559 6.55 3.38 -14.15
C PHE A 559 6.59 1.94 -14.70
N ALA A 560 5.46 1.30 -14.88
CA ALA A 560 5.39 0.15 -15.78
C ALA A 560 4.72 0.63 -17.06
N GLY A 561 5.53 1.04 -18.03
CA GLY A 561 5.08 1.22 -19.40
C GLY A 561 4.38 -0.05 -19.90
N ASP A 562 3.28 0.16 -20.58
CA ASP A 562 2.42 -0.81 -21.26
C ASP A 562 3.19 -1.99 -21.84
N SER A 563 3.16 -3.14 -21.24
CA SER A 563 3.37 -4.45 -21.88
C SER A 563 3.27 -5.62 -20.88
N PHE A 564 2.30 -5.66 -19.99
CA PHE A 564 1.82 -6.94 -19.48
C PHE A 564 0.30 -6.90 -19.46
N THR A 565 -0.27 -7.47 -20.49
CA THR A 565 -1.67 -7.87 -20.52
C THR A 565 -1.96 -8.68 -19.26
N SER A 566 -2.69 -8.02 -18.36
CA SER A 566 -3.22 -8.65 -17.17
C SER A 566 -4.11 -9.80 -17.60
N ALA A 567 -3.61 -11.00 -17.40
CA ALA A 567 -4.49 -12.16 -17.27
C ALA A 567 -5.34 -11.90 -16.01
N THR A 568 -6.54 -11.43 -16.20
CA THR A 568 -7.60 -11.51 -15.21
C THR A 568 -7.97 -12.98 -15.06
N ALA A 569 -7.14 -13.71 -14.36
CA ALA A 569 -7.50 -15.04 -13.88
C ALA A 569 -8.56 -14.84 -12.80
N SER A 570 -9.79 -15.19 -13.10
CA SER A 570 -10.88 -15.39 -12.16
C SER A 570 -10.40 -16.33 -11.05
N GLY A 571 -10.13 -15.79 -9.86
CA GLY A 571 -9.67 -16.56 -8.70
C GLY A 571 -8.37 -16.10 -8.06
N ALA A 572 -7.69 -15.07 -8.58
CA ALA A 572 -6.52 -14.49 -7.93
C ALA A 572 -6.92 -13.67 -6.68
N TRP A 573 -6.03 -13.68 -5.67
CA TRP A 573 -6.15 -12.82 -4.50
C TRP A 573 -6.25 -11.34 -4.95
N PRO A 574 -7.07 -10.51 -4.25
CA PRO A 574 -7.17 -9.09 -4.58
C PRO A 574 -5.80 -8.42 -4.42
N ALA A 575 -5.52 -7.44 -5.27
CA ALA A 575 -4.27 -6.67 -5.22
C ALA A 575 -4.13 -5.82 -3.94
N ALA A 576 -5.24 -5.50 -3.28
CA ALA A 576 -5.34 -4.76 -2.03
C ALA A 576 -6.37 -5.41 -1.09
N ASP A 577 -6.39 -4.97 0.16
CA ASP A 577 -7.38 -5.43 1.13
C ASP A 577 -8.79 -5.06 0.71
N ARG A 578 -9.69 -6.00 0.92
CA ARG A 578 -11.12 -5.81 0.73
C ARG A 578 -11.85 -6.21 2.00
N LEU A 579 -12.70 -5.30 2.50
CA LEU A 579 -13.60 -5.55 3.62
C LEU A 579 -15.03 -5.41 3.12
N SER A 580 -15.84 -6.43 3.33
CA SER A 580 -17.25 -6.44 2.95
C SER A 580 -18.11 -7.04 4.04
N GLY A 581 -19.41 -6.70 4.03
CA GLY A 581 -20.37 -7.29 4.96
C GLY A 581 -21.30 -6.27 5.57
N THR A 582 -21.94 -6.66 6.66
CA THR A 582 -22.98 -5.85 7.32
C THR A 582 -22.81 -5.80 8.84
N VAL A 583 -23.16 -4.66 9.42
CA VAL A 583 -23.36 -4.47 10.87
C VAL A 583 -24.74 -3.90 11.09
N THR A 584 -25.58 -4.62 11.82
CA THR A 584 -26.97 -4.21 12.07
C THR A 584 -27.17 -3.83 13.53
N LEU A 585 -27.69 -2.63 13.75
CA LEU A 585 -28.10 -2.10 15.04
C LEU A 585 -29.62 -2.25 15.19
N HIS A 586 -30.05 -2.59 16.38
CA HIS A 586 -31.46 -2.58 16.78
C HIS A 586 -31.63 -1.85 18.10
N ASN A 587 -32.71 -1.11 18.25
CA ASN A 587 -33.12 -0.43 19.51
C ASN A 587 -31.96 0.40 20.11
N ALA A 588 -31.27 1.19 19.29
CA ALA A 588 -30.19 2.04 19.74
C ALA A 588 -30.68 3.45 20.05
N ASN A 589 -29.97 4.11 20.95
CA ASN A 589 -30.19 5.48 21.35
C ASN A 589 -28.93 6.28 21.09
N TRP A 590 -29.08 7.40 20.40
CA TRP A 590 -27.98 8.31 20.11
C TRP A 590 -28.22 9.67 20.76
N LYS A 591 -27.35 10.04 21.68
CA LYS A 591 -27.34 11.33 22.34
C LYS A 591 -26.27 12.23 21.73
N ALA A 592 -26.64 13.02 20.76
CA ALA A 592 -25.74 14.01 20.20
C ALA A 592 -25.67 15.26 21.07
N ASP A 593 -24.50 15.86 21.24
CA ASP A 593 -24.31 17.02 22.13
C ASP A 593 -25.08 18.27 21.69
N TYR A 594 -25.40 18.34 20.40
CA TYR A 594 -26.16 19.45 19.80
C TYR A 594 -27.65 19.21 19.78
N LEU A 595 -28.15 18.04 20.23
CA LEU A 595 -29.59 17.75 20.33
C LEU A 595 -30.07 17.78 21.79
N SER A 596 -31.22 18.36 22.05
CA SER A 596 -31.81 18.40 23.38
C SER A 596 -32.39 17.05 23.82
N ASN A 597 -32.84 16.24 22.86
CA ASN A 597 -33.43 14.93 23.11
C ASN A 597 -32.56 13.82 22.48
N VAL A 598 -32.81 12.60 22.88
CA VAL A 598 -32.14 11.41 22.35
C VAL A 598 -32.83 10.99 21.05
N VAL A 599 -32.04 10.71 20.02
CA VAL A 599 -32.52 10.05 18.80
C VAL A 599 -32.66 8.57 19.08
N GLN A 600 -33.85 8.04 18.89
CA GLN A 600 -34.12 6.61 18.99
C GLN A 600 -33.95 5.99 17.60
N ILE A 601 -33.10 4.99 17.49
CA ILE A 601 -32.82 4.25 16.25
C ILE A 601 -33.44 2.86 16.43
N SER A 602 -34.51 2.60 15.74
CA SER A 602 -35.17 1.29 15.81
C SER A 602 -34.36 0.24 15.03
N GLN A 603 -33.77 0.62 13.90
CA GLN A 603 -32.90 -0.21 13.09
C GLN A 603 -31.95 0.67 12.31
N ALA A 604 -30.69 0.24 12.22
CA ALA A 604 -29.72 0.79 11.28
C ALA A 604 -28.81 -0.33 10.77
N THR A 605 -28.59 -0.38 9.46
CA THR A 605 -27.70 -1.36 8.83
C THR A 605 -26.56 -0.64 8.14
N LEU A 606 -25.32 -0.97 8.55
CA LEU A 606 -24.11 -0.55 7.91
C LEU A 606 -23.70 -1.61 6.90
N HIS A 607 -23.62 -1.24 5.65
CA HIS A 607 -23.04 -2.03 4.58
C HIS A 607 -21.61 -1.56 4.33
N LEU A 608 -20.66 -2.46 4.42
CA LEU A 608 -19.24 -2.23 4.12
C LEU A 608 -18.91 -2.91 2.81
N ASP A 609 -18.35 -2.17 1.87
CA ASP A 609 -17.65 -2.68 0.68
C ASP A 609 -16.44 -1.79 0.45
N GLN A 610 -15.39 -2.00 1.24
CA GLN A 610 -14.15 -1.26 1.18
C GLN A 610 -13.09 -2.11 0.50
N GLY A 611 -12.43 -1.56 -0.51
CA GLY A 611 -11.35 -2.21 -1.22
C GLY A 611 -11.55 -2.20 -2.73
N GLY A 612 -10.55 -1.77 -3.48
CA GLY A 612 -10.61 -1.60 -4.93
C GLY A 612 -11.04 -0.18 -5.39
N GLU A 613 -11.18 -0.01 -6.69
CA GLU A 613 -11.71 1.21 -7.29
C GLU A 613 -13.23 1.24 -7.09
N GLY A 614 -13.76 2.19 -6.30
CA GLY A 614 -15.20 2.37 -6.09
C GLY A 614 -15.79 1.73 -4.83
N GLY A 615 -14.98 1.33 -3.85
CA GLY A 615 -15.51 0.86 -2.57
C GLY A 615 -16.33 1.93 -1.85
N GLU A 616 -17.43 1.54 -1.19
CA GLU A 616 -18.30 2.44 -0.45
C GLU A 616 -18.65 1.90 0.94
N THR A 617 -19.01 2.80 1.83
CA THR A 617 -19.59 2.48 3.14
C THR A 617 -20.95 3.11 3.19
N ARG A 618 -22.01 2.30 3.39
CA ARG A 618 -23.37 2.77 3.32
C ARG A 618 -24.18 2.38 4.55
N TRP A 619 -24.79 3.36 5.18
CA TRP A 619 -25.82 3.17 6.18
C TRP A 619 -27.18 3.18 5.48
N ASP A 620 -27.88 2.05 5.43
CA ASP A 620 -29.19 1.92 4.78
C ASP A 620 -29.86 0.57 5.13
N PRO A 621 -31.08 0.58 5.65
CA PRO A 621 -31.82 1.76 6.14
C PRO A 621 -31.35 2.20 7.54
N VAL A 622 -31.53 3.47 7.85
CA VAL A 622 -31.51 4.00 9.21
C VAL A 622 -32.93 4.45 9.55
N ILE A 623 -33.63 3.69 10.38
CA ILE A 623 -35.00 4.00 10.82
C ILE A 623 -34.91 4.64 12.18
N PHE A 624 -35.31 5.89 12.28
CA PHE A 624 -35.17 6.68 13.51
C PHE A 624 -36.44 7.44 13.92
N SER A 625 -36.47 7.84 15.19
CA SER A 625 -37.43 8.80 15.70
C SER A 625 -36.74 9.79 16.62
N TYR A 626 -37.19 11.03 16.57
CA TYR A 626 -36.72 12.12 17.38
C TYR A 626 -37.90 12.91 17.92
N GLY A 627 -38.30 12.67 19.19
CA GLY A 627 -39.55 13.16 19.72
C GLY A 627 -40.74 12.70 18.88
N PRO A 628 -41.56 13.63 18.36
CA PRO A 628 -42.69 13.29 17.50
C PRO A 628 -42.30 12.97 16.06
N VAL A 629 -41.09 13.31 15.65
CA VAL A 629 -40.62 13.15 14.27
C VAL A 629 -40.15 11.74 14.05
N LYS A 630 -40.58 11.11 12.95
CA LYS A 630 -40.14 9.80 12.48
C LYS A 630 -39.61 9.92 11.08
N GLY A 631 -38.57 9.18 10.80
CA GLY A 631 -37.91 9.19 9.48
C GLY A 631 -37.13 7.96 9.19
N THR A 632 -36.77 7.87 7.93
CA THR A 632 -35.74 6.93 7.41
C THR A 632 -34.62 7.72 6.77
N ALA A 633 -33.41 7.23 6.92
CA ALA A 633 -32.23 7.86 6.33
C ALA A 633 -31.32 6.82 5.67
N SER A 634 -30.58 7.26 4.68
CA SER A 634 -29.41 6.56 4.16
C SER A 634 -28.23 7.53 4.11
N LEU A 635 -27.01 7.01 4.28
CA LEU A 635 -25.76 7.76 4.16
C LEU A 635 -24.74 6.90 3.45
N THR A 636 -24.28 7.36 2.30
CA THR A 636 -23.25 6.70 1.52
C THR A 636 -21.95 7.49 1.60
N LEU A 637 -20.91 6.85 2.09
CA LEU A 637 -19.55 7.37 2.17
C LEU A 637 -18.72 6.71 1.08
N PRO A 638 -18.28 7.43 0.05
CA PRO A 638 -17.44 6.87 -1.01
C PRO A 638 -16.05 6.53 -0.44
N GLY A 639 -15.48 5.40 -0.84
CA GLY A 639 -14.18 4.95 -0.34
C GLY A 639 -13.01 5.70 -0.98
N ARG A 640 -12.77 5.47 -2.26
CA ARG A 640 -11.72 6.15 -3.03
C ARG A 640 -12.31 6.79 -4.27
N CYS A 641 -11.99 8.05 -4.46
CA CYS A 641 -12.44 8.82 -5.59
C CYS A 641 -11.37 8.91 -6.66
N ALA A 642 -11.75 8.73 -7.93
CA ALA A 642 -10.84 8.99 -9.04
C ALA A 642 -10.69 10.51 -9.21
N ALA A 643 -9.47 11.03 -9.02
CA ALA A 643 -9.19 12.43 -9.30
C ALA A 643 -9.58 12.77 -10.76
N PRO A 644 -10.16 13.95 -11.08
CA PRO A 644 -10.05 15.20 -10.35
C PRO A 644 -11.31 15.66 -9.58
N GLN A 645 -12.39 14.87 -9.51
CA GLN A 645 -13.61 15.29 -8.83
C GLN A 645 -13.64 14.82 -7.38
N PRO A 646 -13.86 15.73 -6.38
CA PRO A 646 -14.13 15.31 -5.03
C PRO A 646 -15.45 14.54 -5.01
N CYS A 647 -15.45 13.32 -4.50
CA CYS A 647 -16.67 12.62 -4.23
C CYS A 647 -17.15 12.94 -2.81
N LEU A 648 -18.28 13.60 -2.75
CA LEU A 648 -18.90 13.99 -1.48
C LEU A 648 -19.70 12.81 -0.92
N PRO A 649 -19.75 12.65 0.41
CA PRO A 649 -20.74 11.78 1.03
C PRO A 649 -22.15 12.19 0.62
N HIS A 650 -22.98 11.19 0.32
CA HIS A 650 -24.33 11.39 -0.13
C HIS A 650 -25.32 10.90 0.92
N PHE A 651 -26.33 11.73 1.26
CA PHE A 651 -27.38 11.35 2.19
C PHE A 651 -28.76 11.47 1.56
N GLU A 652 -29.66 10.61 2.00
CA GLU A 652 -31.08 10.70 1.70
C GLU A 652 -31.85 10.60 3.01
N VAL A 653 -32.74 11.54 3.28
CA VAL A 653 -33.57 11.54 4.48
C VAL A 653 -35.04 11.70 4.10
N GLN A 654 -35.84 10.76 4.53
CA GLN A 654 -37.25 10.79 4.34
C GLN A 654 -37.95 10.92 5.69
N PHE A 655 -38.74 11.95 5.84
CA PHE A 655 -39.58 12.17 7.01
C PHE A 655 -41.04 11.83 6.69
N GLY A 656 -41.82 11.50 7.73
CA GLY A 656 -43.28 11.52 7.66
C GLY A 656 -43.80 12.95 7.69
N ALA A 657 -44.94 13.16 8.33
CA ALA A 657 -45.43 14.51 8.54
C ALA A 657 -44.53 15.28 9.53
N LEU A 658 -43.97 16.40 9.07
CA LEU A 658 -43.16 17.31 9.87
C LEU A 658 -43.98 18.53 10.31
N ASP A 659 -43.94 18.84 11.60
CA ASP A 659 -44.38 20.12 12.15
C ASP A 659 -43.14 20.91 12.57
N ALA A 660 -42.91 22.05 11.93
CA ALA A 660 -41.70 22.84 12.18
C ALA A 660 -41.64 23.36 13.62
N ALA A 661 -42.76 23.68 14.23
CA ALA A 661 -42.83 24.14 15.63
C ALA A 661 -42.54 22.99 16.60
N ALA A 662 -43.08 21.80 16.33
CA ALA A 662 -42.80 20.61 17.12
C ALA A 662 -41.35 20.17 16.99
N LEU A 663 -40.78 20.22 15.78
CA LEU A 663 -39.38 19.92 15.51
C LEU A 663 -38.44 20.94 16.20
N GLN A 664 -38.80 22.24 16.14
CA GLN A 664 -38.06 23.28 16.86
C GLN A 664 -38.04 23.02 18.36
N THR A 665 -39.19 22.72 18.96
CA THR A 665 -39.32 22.41 20.40
C THR A 665 -38.48 21.16 20.75
N ALA A 666 -38.49 20.15 19.91
CA ALA A 666 -37.75 18.92 20.14
C ALA A 666 -36.20 19.14 20.08
N ILE A 667 -35.71 19.97 19.16
CA ILE A 667 -34.29 20.28 19.01
C ILE A 667 -33.81 21.27 20.06
N LEU A 668 -34.55 22.33 20.33
CA LEU A 668 -34.16 23.44 21.19
C LEU A 668 -34.53 23.26 22.65
N GLY A 669 -35.46 22.35 22.92
CA GLY A 669 -36.11 22.27 24.21
C GLY A 669 -37.08 23.44 24.42
N ALA A 670 -37.59 23.65 25.65
CA ALA A 670 -38.56 24.70 26.02
C ALA A 670 -37.95 26.14 26.03
N ARG A 671 -36.87 26.41 25.32
CA ARG A 671 -36.30 27.76 25.21
C ARG A 671 -37.08 28.61 24.21
N GLU A 672 -37.72 29.62 24.69
CA GLU A 672 -38.73 30.41 24.00
C GLU A 672 -38.24 31.40 22.91
N ASN A 673 -36.95 31.51 22.60
CA ASN A 673 -36.43 32.67 21.85
C ASN A 673 -35.46 32.39 20.67
N GLY A 674 -35.65 31.32 19.94
CA GLY A 674 -34.83 31.10 18.73
C GLY A 674 -35.57 30.36 17.62
N THR A 675 -35.31 30.65 16.36
CA THR A 675 -35.77 29.80 15.27
C THR A 675 -34.99 28.51 15.26
N LEU A 676 -35.63 27.41 14.89
CA LEU A 676 -34.98 26.09 14.68
C LEU A 676 -33.66 26.21 13.95
N LEU A 677 -33.67 27.00 12.90
CA LEU A 677 -32.53 27.19 11.99
C LEU A 677 -31.40 27.95 12.66
N SER A 678 -31.66 28.95 13.50
CA SER A 678 -30.66 29.77 14.17
C SER A 678 -29.84 28.98 15.21
N GLU A 679 -30.50 28.11 15.98
CA GLU A 679 -29.73 27.29 16.93
C GLU A 679 -29.09 26.07 16.32
N LEU A 680 -29.69 25.51 15.27
CA LEU A 680 -29.03 24.45 14.50
C LEU A 680 -27.71 24.98 13.90
N ILE A 681 -27.76 26.19 13.32
CA ILE A 681 -26.57 26.85 12.76
C ILE A 681 -25.59 27.26 13.85
N GLY A 682 -26.08 27.82 14.95
CA GLY A 682 -25.23 28.20 16.09
C GLY A 682 -24.54 27.01 16.74
N ARG A 683 -25.12 25.81 16.68
CA ARG A 683 -24.53 24.57 17.17
C ARG A 683 -23.69 23.84 16.13
N LEU A 684 -23.93 24.03 14.83
CA LEU A 684 -23.11 23.56 13.72
C LEU A 684 -21.91 24.48 13.45
N SER A 685 -21.95 25.74 13.94
CA SER A 685 -20.82 26.64 13.83
C SER A 685 -19.66 26.11 14.65
N PRO A 686 -18.45 25.99 14.08
CA PRO A 686 -17.32 25.37 14.75
C PRO A 686 -16.95 26.20 15.98
N SER A 687 -17.23 25.70 17.17
CA SER A 687 -16.47 26.07 18.34
C SER A 687 -15.04 25.55 18.06
N LYS A 688 -14.02 26.28 18.49
CA LYS A 688 -12.59 26.02 18.21
C LYS A 688 -12.07 24.59 18.51
N ALA A 689 -12.93 23.65 18.87
CA ALA A 689 -12.66 22.29 19.28
C ALA A 689 -13.46 21.21 18.53
N SER A 690 -14.36 21.55 17.59
CA SER A 690 -15.09 20.53 16.82
C SER A 690 -14.44 20.32 15.45
N PRO A 691 -14.24 19.08 15.01
CA PRO A 691 -13.78 18.84 13.64
C PRO A 691 -14.78 19.45 12.66
N ALA A 692 -14.25 20.11 11.62
CA ALA A 692 -15.06 20.63 10.51
C ALA A 692 -15.96 19.51 9.96
N TRP A 693 -17.22 19.80 9.74
CA TRP A 693 -18.14 18.87 9.08
C TRP A 693 -17.61 18.62 7.66
N PRO A 694 -17.53 17.36 7.23
CA PRO A 694 -17.22 17.09 5.85
C PRO A 694 -18.31 17.68 4.96
N GLU A 695 -17.95 18.14 3.78
CA GLU A 695 -18.93 18.52 2.77
C GLU A 695 -19.81 17.30 2.46
N LEU A 696 -21.13 17.52 2.45
CA LEU A 696 -22.15 16.50 2.24
C LEU A 696 -23.13 17.00 1.18
N GLU A 697 -23.60 16.11 0.32
CA GLU A 697 -24.72 16.40 -0.58
C GLU A 697 -25.79 15.34 -0.43
N GLY A 698 -27.06 15.72 -0.69
CA GLY A 698 -28.14 14.75 -0.56
C GLY A 698 -29.50 15.34 -0.75
N THR A 699 -30.50 14.51 -0.47
CA THR A 699 -31.92 14.87 -0.61
C THR A 699 -32.68 14.72 0.70
N VAL A 700 -33.55 15.65 0.96
CA VAL A 700 -34.51 15.61 2.09
C VAL A 700 -35.90 15.62 1.53
N THR A 701 -36.72 14.65 1.91
CA THR A 701 -38.12 14.54 1.53
C THR A 701 -39.01 14.43 2.76
N ALA A 702 -40.25 14.87 2.67
CA ALA A 702 -41.26 14.62 3.71
C ALA A 702 -42.66 14.40 3.10
N ASP A 703 -43.52 13.70 3.83
CA ASP A 703 -44.93 13.56 3.41
C ASP A 703 -45.66 14.91 3.45
N SER A 704 -45.37 15.71 4.47
CA SER A 704 -45.84 17.09 4.61
C SER A 704 -44.95 17.88 5.57
N LEU A 705 -44.87 19.19 5.36
CA LEU A 705 -44.16 20.11 6.24
C LEU A 705 -45.09 21.26 6.64
N VAL A 706 -45.46 21.31 7.90
CA VAL A 706 -46.31 22.37 8.45
C VAL A 706 -45.41 23.52 8.93
N LEU A 707 -45.56 24.68 8.32
CA LEU A 707 -44.85 25.92 8.61
C LEU A 707 -45.87 26.97 9.13
N GLY A 708 -46.26 26.89 10.42
CA GLY A 708 -47.30 27.74 10.97
C GLY A 708 -48.64 27.58 10.22
N PRO A 709 -49.17 28.62 9.55
CA PRO A 709 -50.45 28.54 8.85
C PRO A 709 -50.34 27.88 7.47
N VAL A 710 -49.12 27.52 7.00
CA VAL A 710 -48.85 27.01 5.66
C VAL A 710 -48.38 25.55 5.75
N THR A 711 -48.91 24.71 4.87
CA THR A 711 -48.46 23.32 4.74
C THR A 711 -47.89 23.11 3.35
N LEU A 712 -46.67 22.64 3.29
CA LEU A 712 -46.06 22.12 2.09
C LEU A 712 -46.40 20.63 1.96
N GLU A 713 -46.91 20.24 0.82
CA GLU A 713 -47.29 18.86 0.49
C GLU A 713 -46.11 18.20 -0.27
N LYS A 714 -45.69 17.04 0.22
CA LYS A 714 -44.60 16.26 -0.34
C LYS A 714 -43.35 17.09 -0.72
N PRO A 715 -42.83 17.90 0.24
CA PRO A 715 -41.60 18.66 -0.07
C PRO A 715 -40.43 17.73 -0.34
N SER A 716 -39.67 18.08 -1.36
CA SER A 716 -38.40 17.46 -1.75
C SER A 716 -37.36 18.56 -1.95
N ALA A 717 -36.20 18.42 -1.33
CA ALA A 717 -35.13 19.39 -1.43
C ALA A 717 -33.81 18.69 -1.66
N ALA A 718 -33.13 19.07 -2.75
CA ALA A 718 -31.72 18.72 -2.95
C ALA A 718 -30.85 19.73 -2.20
N MET A 719 -29.93 19.22 -1.37
CA MET A 719 -29.12 20.04 -0.45
C MET A 719 -27.64 19.73 -0.56
N LYS A 720 -26.84 20.79 -0.41
CA LYS A 720 -25.41 20.68 -0.25
C LYS A 720 -25.01 21.37 1.06
N ILE A 721 -24.34 20.63 1.91
CA ILE A 721 -23.86 21.11 3.21
C ILE A 721 -22.36 21.31 3.11
N ALA A 722 -21.85 22.49 3.44
CA ALA A 722 -20.44 22.82 3.47
C ALA A 722 -20.09 23.49 4.81
N GLU A 723 -18.80 23.64 5.09
CA GLU A 723 -18.31 24.23 6.33
C GLU A 723 -18.94 25.60 6.67
N ASN A 724 -19.27 26.39 5.64
CA ASN A 724 -19.76 27.76 5.79
C ASN A 724 -21.27 27.94 5.57
N GLY A 725 -22.02 26.87 5.30
CA GLY A 725 -23.44 27.01 5.06
C GLY A 725 -24.13 25.81 4.44
N VAL A 726 -25.36 26.02 4.09
CA VAL A 726 -26.22 25.03 3.42
C VAL A 726 -26.79 25.66 2.15
N GLU A 727 -26.66 24.98 1.05
CA GLU A 727 -27.27 25.34 -0.22
C GLU A 727 -28.40 24.35 -0.53
N VAL A 728 -29.57 24.88 -0.76
CA VAL A 728 -30.74 24.15 -1.32
C VAL A 728 -30.75 24.46 -2.80
N THR A 729 -30.37 23.48 -3.64
CA THR A 729 -30.25 23.69 -5.09
C THR A 729 -31.58 23.50 -5.82
N ASP A 730 -32.42 22.66 -5.28
CA ASP A 730 -33.73 22.35 -5.86
C ASP A 730 -34.72 22.02 -4.75
N LEU A 731 -35.73 22.84 -4.63
CA LEU A 731 -36.90 22.64 -3.73
C LEU A 731 -38.15 22.49 -4.58
N ASP A 732 -38.87 21.41 -4.39
CA ASP A 732 -40.17 21.16 -5.01
C ASP A 732 -41.20 20.80 -3.94
N ALA A 733 -42.34 21.42 -3.97
CA ALA A 733 -43.44 21.09 -3.03
C ALA A 733 -44.81 21.54 -3.56
N GLY A 734 -45.87 20.84 -3.13
CA GLY A 734 -47.22 21.32 -3.24
C GLY A 734 -47.49 22.44 -2.22
N LEU A 735 -48.12 23.52 -2.62
CA LEU A 735 -48.44 24.67 -1.79
C LEU A 735 -49.78 25.27 -2.15
N LEU A 736 -50.70 25.40 -1.21
CA LEU A 736 -52.02 26.08 -1.38
C LEU A 736 -52.76 25.59 -2.65
N GLY A 737 -52.71 24.31 -2.96
CA GLY A 737 -53.33 23.70 -4.14
C GLY A 737 -52.60 23.94 -5.48
N GLY A 738 -51.42 24.51 -5.47
CA GLY A 738 -50.43 24.65 -6.55
C GLY A 738 -49.11 24.11 -6.18
N ASN A 739 -48.07 24.57 -6.84
CA ASN A 739 -46.69 24.10 -6.61
C ASN A 739 -45.76 25.28 -6.30
N VAL A 740 -44.73 25.00 -5.55
CA VAL A 740 -43.58 25.89 -5.34
C VAL A 740 -42.32 25.18 -5.77
N HIS A 741 -41.52 25.86 -6.59
CA HIS A 741 -40.14 25.45 -6.96
C HIS A 741 -39.22 26.54 -6.46
N GLY A 742 -38.07 26.15 -5.90
CA GLY A 742 -37.15 27.13 -5.36
C GLY A 742 -35.73 26.65 -5.14
N ALA A 743 -34.87 27.61 -4.87
CA ALA A 743 -33.51 27.39 -4.44
C ALA A 743 -33.14 28.42 -3.36
N GLY A 744 -32.13 28.12 -2.58
CA GLY A 744 -31.72 29.05 -1.55
C GLY A 744 -30.38 28.72 -0.96
N THR A 745 -29.78 29.70 -0.31
CA THR A 745 -28.53 29.53 0.42
C THR A 745 -28.64 30.05 1.83
N LEU A 746 -28.02 29.34 2.73
CA LEU A 746 -27.82 29.74 4.10
C LEU A 746 -26.35 29.88 4.38
N HIS A 747 -25.91 31.06 4.73
CA HIS A 747 -24.56 31.34 5.16
C HIS A 747 -24.51 31.52 6.68
N ALA A 748 -23.65 30.70 7.32
CA ALA A 748 -23.41 30.83 8.75
C ALA A 748 -22.77 32.20 9.08
N ALA A 749 -22.97 32.69 10.29
CA ALA A 749 -22.28 33.87 10.77
C ALA A 749 -20.75 33.63 10.77
N GLY A 750 -20.04 34.32 9.87
CA GLY A 750 -18.58 34.19 9.69
C GLY A 750 -17.81 35.38 10.27
N ALA A 751 -16.49 35.39 10.10
CA ALA A 751 -15.63 36.45 10.57
C ALA A 751 -16.04 37.83 9.99
N GLY A 752 -16.71 38.63 10.80
CA GLY A 752 -17.23 39.96 10.44
C GLY A 752 -18.75 40.09 10.33
N GLN A 753 -19.49 38.99 10.30
CA GLN A 753 -20.95 39.00 10.37
C GLN A 753 -21.41 38.30 11.66
N THR A 754 -22.22 38.99 12.45
CA THR A 754 -22.74 38.48 13.72
C THR A 754 -24.04 37.68 13.60
N LYS A 755 -24.68 37.73 12.43
CA LYS A 755 -25.94 37.05 12.13
C LYS A 755 -25.87 36.27 10.81
N PRO A 756 -26.57 35.11 10.71
CA PRO A 756 -26.61 34.34 9.44
C PRO A 756 -27.39 35.09 8.37
N GLY A 757 -27.02 34.84 7.12
CA GLY A 757 -27.68 35.36 5.94
C GLY A 757 -28.37 34.25 5.14
N TYR A 758 -29.51 34.57 4.57
CA TYR A 758 -30.28 33.64 3.73
C TYR A 758 -30.59 34.29 2.40
N THR A 759 -30.48 33.56 1.33
CA THR A 759 -30.97 33.94 0.02
C THR A 759 -32.00 32.90 -0.42
N LEU A 760 -33.16 33.38 -0.91
CA LEU A 760 -34.20 32.53 -1.38
C LEU A 760 -34.63 32.99 -2.77
N GLU A 761 -34.80 32.05 -3.69
CA GLU A 761 -35.42 32.24 -4.99
C GLU A 761 -36.56 31.23 -5.10
N ALA A 762 -37.75 31.71 -5.38
CA ALA A 762 -38.92 30.83 -5.44
C ALA A 762 -39.84 31.21 -6.60
N LYS A 763 -40.40 30.18 -7.22
CA LYS A 763 -41.44 30.27 -8.25
C LYS A 763 -42.65 29.51 -7.79
N PHE A 764 -43.80 30.23 -7.69
CA PHE A 764 -45.07 29.71 -7.29
C PHE A 764 -45.97 29.54 -8.52
N GLU A 765 -46.51 28.38 -8.74
CA GLU A 765 -47.31 28.05 -9.89
C GLU A 765 -48.68 27.55 -9.48
N LYS A 766 -49.69 28.11 -10.10
CA LYS A 766 -51.12 27.72 -10.00
C LYS A 766 -51.62 27.71 -8.56
N LEU A 767 -51.17 28.65 -7.71
CA LEU A 767 -51.70 28.75 -6.34
C LEU A 767 -53.19 29.03 -6.36
N SER A 768 -53.91 28.45 -5.39
CA SER A 768 -55.32 28.67 -5.18
C SER A 768 -55.60 30.06 -4.54
N PRO A 769 -56.22 31.00 -5.26
CA PRO A 769 -56.52 32.32 -4.70
C PRO A 769 -57.37 32.27 -3.43
N PRO A 770 -58.34 31.38 -3.25
CA PRO A 770 -59.07 31.25 -1.97
C PRO A 770 -58.16 30.89 -0.82
N ALA A 771 -57.23 29.95 -1.02
CA ALA A 771 -56.30 29.54 0.03
C ALA A 771 -55.28 30.64 0.36
N LEU A 772 -54.75 31.31 -0.66
CA LEU A 772 -53.89 32.49 -0.49
C LEU A 772 -54.62 33.62 0.24
N GLY A 773 -55.89 33.84 -0.10
CA GLY A 773 -56.75 34.84 0.55
C GLY A 773 -56.98 34.57 2.04
N GLN A 774 -57.14 33.30 2.43
CA GLN A 774 -57.23 32.91 3.85
C GLN A 774 -55.96 33.30 4.61
N LEU A 775 -54.80 33.02 4.00
CA LEU A 775 -53.51 33.37 4.59
C LEU A 775 -53.36 34.88 4.78
N LEU A 776 -53.78 35.66 3.79
CA LEU A 776 -53.66 37.13 3.79
C LEU A 776 -54.83 37.83 4.48
N GLY A 777 -55.78 37.11 5.05
CA GLY A 777 -57.03 37.71 5.67
C GLY A 777 -57.90 38.44 4.64
N GLN A 778 -57.88 38.06 3.38
CA GLN A 778 -58.61 38.67 2.28
C GLN A 778 -59.49 37.62 1.58
N ARG A 779 -60.67 38.04 1.08
CA ARG A 779 -61.51 37.19 0.25
C ARG A 779 -61.03 37.26 -1.20
N MET A 780 -60.24 36.28 -1.60
CA MET A 780 -59.76 36.10 -2.96
C MET A 780 -60.53 34.94 -3.60
N SER A 781 -60.87 35.05 -4.87
CA SER A 781 -61.58 33.97 -5.53
C SER A 781 -61.33 33.97 -7.03
N GLY A 782 -61.41 32.79 -7.63
CA GLY A 782 -61.33 32.57 -9.08
C GLY A 782 -59.91 32.60 -9.65
N GLY A 783 -59.76 31.88 -10.75
CA GLY A 783 -58.52 31.85 -11.52
C GLY A 783 -57.31 31.15 -10.86
N VAL A 784 -56.17 31.49 -11.31
CA VAL A 784 -54.87 30.95 -10.86
C VAL A 784 -53.89 32.09 -10.58
N PHE A 785 -53.14 31.95 -9.46
CA PHE A 785 -52.11 32.89 -9.04
C PHE A 785 -50.74 32.29 -9.28
N ASN A 786 -49.88 33.00 -9.96
CA ASN A 786 -48.47 32.65 -10.13
C ASN A 786 -47.61 33.79 -9.62
N ALA A 787 -46.45 33.47 -9.07
CA ALA A 787 -45.48 34.47 -8.64
C ALA A 787 -44.09 33.90 -8.74
N ASP A 788 -43.12 34.74 -8.93
CA ASP A 788 -41.71 34.41 -8.89
C ASP A 788 -40.92 35.57 -8.30
N GLY A 789 -39.86 35.26 -7.53
CA GLY A 789 -39.07 36.29 -6.90
C GLY A 789 -37.88 35.80 -6.14
N LYS A 790 -37.08 36.80 -5.71
CA LYS A 790 -35.88 36.61 -4.91
C LYS A 790 -35.96 37.44 -3.63
N MET A 791 -35.44 36.87 -2.54
CA MET A 791 -35.47 37.49 -1.23
C MET A 791 -34.16 37.19 -0.47
N GLU A 792 -33.66 38.20 0.19
CA GLU A 792 -32.53 38.13 1.12
C GLU A 792 -33.04 38.40 2.54
N LEU A 793 -32.57 37.65 3.51
CA LEU A 793 -32.92 37.73 4.91
C LEU A 793 -31.65 37.63 5.77
N VAL A 794 -31.64 38.32 6.90
CA VAL A 794 -30.55 38.28 7.86
C VAL A 794 -31.10 38.20 9.28
N GLY A 795 -30.64 37.27 10.08
CA GLY A 795 -31.05 37.21 11.47
C GLY A 795 -31.35 35.85 12.01
N PHE A 796 -31.72 35.82 13.30
CA PHE A 796 -32.02 34.59 14.02
C PHE A 796 -33.50 34.43 14.38
N THR A 797 -34.19 35.54 14.63
CA THR A 797 -35.60 35.54 15.07
C THR A 797 -36.55 35.90 13.94
N ASP A 798 -37.81 35.53 14.07
CA ASP A 798 -38.86 35.90 13.09
C ASP A 798 -38.95 37.43 12.91
N ALA A 799 -38.75 38.17 14.00
CA ALA A 799 -38.67 39.62 13.94
C ALA A 799 -37.44 40.15 13.19
N ASP A 800 -36.24 39.52 13.38
CA ASP A 800 -35.05 39.85 12.62
C ASP A 800 -35.28 39.59 11.12
N LEU A 801 -35.78 38.36 10.79
CA LEU A 801 -36.03 37.95 9.41
C LEU A 801 -37.06 38.86 8.73
N ALA A 802 -38.20 39.15 9.40
CA ALA A 802 -39.20 40.03 8.84
C ALA A 802 -38.70 41.47 8.64
N SER A 803 -37.94 42.01 9.59
CA SER A 803 -37.36 43.36 9.48
C SER A 803 -36.22 43.50 8.49
N SER A 804 -35.42 42.44 8.29
CA SER A 804 -34.26 42.44 7.37
C SER A 804 -34.63 42.04 5.95
N ALA A 805 -35.84 41.48 5.76
CA ALA A 805 -36.26 40.98 4.44
C ALA A 805 -36.14 42.05 3.37
N LYS A 806 -35.40 41.74 2.28
CA LYS A 806 -35.28 42.59 1.09
C LYS A 806 -35.45 41.70 -0.13
N GLY A 807 -36.20 42.17 -1.11
CA GLY A 807 -36.42 41.38 -2.32
C GLY A 807 -37.38 41.99 -3.30
N ALA A 808 -37.57 41.26 -4.39
CA ALA A 808 -38.55 41.59 -5.41
C ALA A 808 -39.33 40.33 -5.79
N LEU A 809 -40.59 40.50 -6.01
CA LEU A 809 -41.49 39.45 -6.43
C LEU A 809 -42.29 39.96 -7.62
N HIS A 810 -42.34 39.16 -8.69
CA HIS A 810 -43.27 39.35 -9.81
C HIS A 810 -44.48 38.45 -9.60
N PHE A 811 -45.72 38.96 -9.84
CA PHE A 811 -46.91 38.15 -9.72
C PHE A 811 -47.84 38.30 -10.89
N GLU A 812 -48.58 37.28 -11.21
CA GLU A 812 -49.60 37.25 -12.21
C GLU A 812 -50.83 36.44 -11.70
N TRP A 813 -51.99 37.10 -11.63
CA TRP A 813 -53.23 36.46 -11.30
C TRP A 813 -54.23 36.62 -12.46
N ARG A 814 -54.67 35.52 -13.01
CA ARG A 814 -55.61 35.50 -14.16
C ARG A 814 -57.02 35.09 -13.71
N HIS A 815 -58.02 35.73 -14.24
CA HIS A 815 -59.48 35.48 -14.00
C HIS A 815 -59.89 35.49 -12.54
N GLY A 816 -59.35 36.40 -11.76
CA GLY A 816 -59.55 36.51 -10.37
C GLY A 816 -60.60 37.58 -9.89
N ALA A 817 -60.85 37.55 -8.59
CA ALA A 817 -61.62 38.58 -7.93
C ALA A 817 -61.18 38.77 -6.47
N VAL A 818 -61.06 40.01 -5.98
CA VAL A 818 -60.87 40.40 -4.60
C VAL A 818 -62.12 41.05 -4.09
N VAL A 819 -62.69 40.48 -3.01
CA VAL A 819 -63.88 40.99 -2.39
C VAL A 819 -63.57 41.66 -1.05
N ALA A 820 -63.70 42.99 -0.92
CA ALA A 820 -63.51 43.69 0.33
C ALA A 820 -64.60 43.27 1.31
N GLU A 821 -64.20 42.89 2.55
CA GLU A 821 -65.23 42.73 3.61
C GLU A 821 -65.81 44.09 3.99
N VAL A 822 -67.04 44.27 3.56
CA VAL A 822 -67.83 45.28 4.18
C VAL A 822 -68.29 44.75 5.56
N GLY A 823 -67.56 45.19 6.59
CA GLY A 823 -67.91 44.82 7.96
C GLY A 823 -69.40 45.19 8.27
N ARG A 824 -70.28 44.19 8.14
CA ARG A 824 -71.62 44.31 8.75
C ARG A 824 -71.45 44.11 10.25
N ARG A 825 -71.23 45.21 11.02
CA ARG A 825 -71.64 45.25 12.41
C ARG A 825 -73.14 45.61 12.43
N ALA A 826 -73.98 44.68 12.88
CA ALA A 826 -75.28 44.91 13.21
C ALA A 826 -75.33 45.96 14.35
N GLY A 827 -75.96 47.13 14.09
CA GLY A 827 -76.42 48.08 15.07
C GLY A 827 -75.42 48.96 15.75
N SER A 828 -74.86 49.96 15.04
CA SER A 828 -74.54 51.30 15.57
C SER A 828 -73.91 52.11 14.44
N ALA A 829 -74.56 53.13 13.97
CA ALA A 829 -74.03 54.14 13.08
C ALA A 829 -73.00 54.98 13.84
N ILE A 830 -71.74 54.65 13.75
CA ILE A 830 -70.63 55.57 14.08
C ILE A 830 -70.12 56.11 12.77
N LYS A 831 -70.41 57.38 12.52
CA LYS A 831 -69.73 58.17 11.48
C LYS A 831 -68.18 58.21 11.82
N LEU A 832 -67.44 57.37 11.26
CA LEU A 832 -65.92 57.52 11.18
C LEU A 832 -65.63 58.46 10.03
N SER A 833 -65.40 59.70 10.36
CA SER A 833 -64.87 60.77 9.54
C SER A 833 -63.41 60.38 9.19
N GLY A 834 -63.12 60.09 7.87
CA GLY A 834 -61.80 59.97 7.35
C GLY A 834 -61.31 58.60 6.82
N ALA A 835 -62.17 57.57 6.88
CA ALA A 835 -61.76 56.34 6.11
C ALA A 835 -62.21 56.50 4.66
N LEU A 836 -61.24 56.64 3.77
CA LEU A 836 -61.50 56.48 2.34
C LEU A 836 -62.24 55.15 2.11
N PRO A 837 -63.25 55.10 1.27
CA PRO A 837 -63.90 53.84 0.91
C PRO A 837 -62.82 52.98 0.31
N ALA A 838 -62.65 51.72 0.75
CA ALA A 838 -61.94 50.73 0.10
C ALA A 838 -62.19 50.87 -1.38
N PRO A 839 -61.10 50.94 -2.28
CA PRO A 839 -61.32 51.09 -3.70
C PRO A 839 -62.34 50.03 -4.05
N ALA A 840 -63.45 50.45 -4.69
CA ALA A 840 -64.57 49.59 -5.08
C ALA A 840 -63.96 48.28 -5.57
N ALA A 841 -64.19 47.23 -4.78
CA ALA A 841 -63.45 45.98 -4.81
C ALA A 841 -62.99 45.70 -6.20
N LEU A 842 -61.73 45.30 -6.39
CA LEU A 842 -61.25 44.74 -7.66
C LEU A 842 -62.24 43.62 -7.97
N GLY A 843 -63.34 43.98 -8.61
CA GLY A 843 -64.32 43.03 -9.04
C GLY A 843 -63.65 41.95 -9.89
N ARG A 844 -64.39 41.18 -10.59
CA ARG A 844 -63.74 40.24 -11.52
C ARG A 844 -62.82 40.98 -12.50
N PHE A 845 -61.55 40.55 -12.57
CA PHE A 845 -60.60 41.01 -13.50
C PHE A 845 -60.09 39.84 -14.39
N ASP A 846 -59.69 40.16 -15.62
CA ASP A 846 -59.14 39.16 -16.55
C ASP A 846 -57.69 38.82 -16.22
N LYS A 847 -56.89 39.81 -15.82
CA LYS A 847 -55.51 39.68 -15.42
C LYS A 847 -55.13 40.77 -14.42
N TRP A 848 -54.43 40.42 -13.35
CA TRP A 848 -53.72 41.37 -12.50
C TRP A 848 -52.26 40.95 -12.37
N SER A 849 -51.34 41.79 -12.74
CA SER A 849 -49.90 41.51 -12.66
C SER A 849 -49.12 42.76 -12.26
N GLY A 850 -48.00 42.51 -11.63
CA GLY A 850 -47.14 43.60 -11.20
C GLY A 850 -45.95 43.11 -10.43
N ASP A 851 -45.08 44.04 -10.08
CA ASP A 851 -43.92 43.81 -9.26
C ASP A 851 -44.16 44.28 -7.84
N ALA A 852 -43.72 43.51 -6.88
CA ALA A 852 -43.77 43.80 -5.50
C ALA A 852 -42.37 43.91 -4.93
N GLU A 853 -42.09 44.96 -4.18
CA GLU A 853 -40.81 45.17 -3.49
C GLU A 853 -40.98 44.80 -2.01
N ILE A 854 -40.05 43.98 -1.51
CA ILE A 854 -40.04 43.54 -0.13
C ILE A 854 -38.97 44.34 0.60
N GLY A 855 -39.35 45.03 1.69
CA GLY A 855 -38.38 45.79 2.47
C GLY A 855 -38.96 46.30 3.79
N GLY A 856 -38.17 46.32 4.87
CA GLY A 856 -38.56 46.89 6.16
C GLY A 856 -39.82 46.27 6.79
N GLY A 857 -40.02 44.98 6.62
CA GLY A 857 -41.23 44.28 7.14
C GLY A 857 -42.52 44.53 6.34
N THR A 858 -42.40 45.06 5.14
CA THR A 858 -43.55 45.33 4.26
C THR A 858 -43.29 44.80 2.85
N VAL A 859 -44.38 44.36 2.18
CA VAL A 859 -44.37 44.05 0.73
C VAL A 859 -45.18 45.15 0.05
N THR A 860 -44.54 45.94 -0.79
CA THR A 860 -45.11 47.08 -1.47
C THR A 860 -45.29 46.77 -2.93
N ILE A 861 -46.54 46.79 -3.36
CA ILE A 861 -46.96 46.62 -4.75
C ILE A 861 -47.21 47.99 -5.33
N GLN A 862 -46.40 48.44 -6.31
CA GLN A 862 -46.52 49.72 -6.95
C GLN A 862 -46.62 49.51 -8.46
N GLN A 863 -47.45 50.35 -9.14
CA GLN A 863 -47.63 50.34 -10.60
C GLN A 863 -48.12 48.99 -11.16
N SER A 864 -48.77 48.17 -10.32
CA SER A 864 -49.41 46.96 -10.82
C SER A 864 -50.59 47.26 -11.72
N GLU A 865 -50.84 46.39 -12.68
CA GLU A 865 -51.83 46.57 -13.70
C GLU A 865 -52.91 45.50 -13.61
N ALA A 866 -54.17 45.96 -13.39
CA ALA A 866 -55.32 45.10 -13.45
C ALA A 866 -56.15 45.38 -14.70
N VAL A 867 -56.38 44.33 -15.51
CA VAL A 867 -57.21 44.40 -16.70
C VAL A 867 -58.62 43.96 -16.34
N LEU A 868 -59.59 44.89 -16.44
CA LEU A 868 -61.00 44.71 -16.10
C LEU A 868 -61.83 44.96 -17.36
N ALA A 869 -62.46 43.94 -17.91
CA ALA A 869 -63.28 44.03 -19.14
C ALA A 869 -62.54 44.74 -20.30
N GLY A 870 -61.25 44.36 -20.49
CA GLY A 870 -60.42 44.90 -21.56
C GLY A 870 -59.83 46.31 -21.28
N ARG A 871 -60.06 46.89 -20.11
CA ARG A 871 -59.50 48.22 -19.69
C ARG A 871 -58.42 47.99 -18.62
N SER A 872 -57.26 48.58 -18.79
CA SER A 872 -56.16 48.54 -17.81
C SER A 872 -56.39 49.58 -16.73
N ARG A 873 -56.16 49.20 -15.48
CA ARG A 873 -56.25 50.07 -14.29
C ARG A 873 -55.03 49.83 -13.39
N ALA A 874 -54.35 50.87 -12.96
CA ALA A 874 -53.30 50.78 -11.97
C ALA A 874 -53.86 50.48 -10.57
N VAL A 875 -53.17 49.59 -9.83
CA VAL A 875 -53.53 49.18 -8.48
C VAL A 875 -52.26 49.13 -7.64
N ASP A 876 -52.23 49.85 -6.52
CA ASP A 876 -51.19 49.80 -5.55
C ASP A 876 -51.66 49.15 -4.25
N ALA A 877 -50.80 48.34 -3.60
CA ALA A 877 -51.12 47.72 -2.36
C ALA A 877 -49.87 47.60 -1.46
N VAL A 878 -50.09 47.58 -0.16
CA VAL A 878 -49.06 47.32 0.84
C VAL A 878 -49.52 46.20 1.74
N VAL A 879 -48.69 45.17 1.88
CA VAL A 879 -48.85 44.07 2.82
C VAL A 879 -47.86 44.25 3.95
N THR A 880 -48.30 44.47 5.18
CA THR A 880 -47.44 44.50 6.35
C THR A 880 -47.25 43.08 6.85
N LEU A 881 -45.99 42.63 6.91
CA LEU A 881 -45.67 41.32 7.44
C LEU A 881 -45.82 41.34 8.98
N GLY A 882 -46.66 40.50 9.50
CA GLY A 882 -46.96 40.36 10.91
C GLY A 882 -48.04 39.30 11.13
N ASP A 883 -48.30 38.96 12.37
CA ASP A 883 -49.33 37.96 12.70
C ASP A 883 -50.59 38.65 13.36
N PRO A 884 -51.71 38.76 12.68
CA PRO A 884 -51.94 38.44 11.27
C PRO A 884 -51.43 39.53 10.29
N PRO A 885 -51.10 39.16 9.03
CA PRO A 885 -50.68 40.13 8.03
C PRO A 885 -51.79 41.12 7.69
N LYS A 886 -51.44 42.36 7.40
CA LYS A 886 -52.41 43.43 7.07
C LYS A 886 -52.18 43.88 5.63
N VAL A 887 -53.23 43.79 4.82
CA VAL A 887 -53.23 44.27 3.45
C VAL A 887 -53.98 45.60 3.35
N SER A 888 -53.34 46.60 2.78
CA SER A 888 -53.93 47.90 2.49
C SER A 888 -53.75 48.22 1.01
N PHE A 889 -54.87 48.62 0.36
CA PHE A 889 -54.86 49.08 -1.00
C PHE A 889 -54.76 50.58 -1.04
N THR A 890 -53.87 51.15 -1.84
CA THR A 890 -53.71 52.61 -2.05
C THR A 890 -54.13 52.97 -3.46
N GLN A 891 -54.86 54.10 -3.65
CA GLN A 891 -55.10 54.60 -5.03
C GLN A 891 -53.88 55.29 -5.55
N PRO A 892 -53.44 55.00 -6.80
CA PRO A 892 -52.34 55.70 -7.41
C PRO A 892 -52.69 57.16 -7.56
N ARG A 893 -51.75 58.05 -7.19
CA ARG A 893 -51.87 59.47 -7.50
C ARG A 893 -51.90 59.64 -9.01
N GLU A 894 -53.00 60.11 -9.58
CA GLU A 894 -53.05 60.56 -10.98
C GLU A 894 -51.95 61.59 -11.22
N THR A 895 -50.86 61.18 -11.90
CA THR A 895 -49.91 62.09 -12.45
C THR A 895 -50.58 62.84 -13.60
N ARG A 896 -51.09 64.06 -13.26
CA ARG A 896 -51.58 65.02 -14.28
C ARG A 896 -50.46 65.21 -15.30
N ALA A 897 -50.64 64.66 -16.48
CA ALA A 897 -49.81 64.95 -17.63
C ALA A 897 -49.88 66.46 -17.86
N LYS A 898 -48.80 67.18 -17.60
CA LYS A 898 -48.64 68.56 -18.13
C LYS A 898 -48.63 68.45 -19.65
N ARG A 899 -49.67 69.10 -20.19
CA ARG A 899 -49.70 69.44 -21.65
C ARG A 899 -48.48 70.31 -22.05
#